data_6f85c78e6b44c31363ca6b69b69e3b20
#
_entry.id   6f85c78e6b44c31363ca6b69b69e3b20
#
_cell.length_a   1.000
_cell.length_b   1.000
_cell.length_c   1.000
_cell.angle_alpha   90.00
_cell.angle_beta   90.00
_cell.angle_gamma   90.00
#
_symmetry.space_group_name_H-M   'P 1'
#
loop_
_entity.id
_entity.type
_entity.pdbx_description
1 polymer ?
#
loop_
_entity_poly.entity_id
_entity_poly.type
_entity_poly.pdbx_seq_one_letter_code
_entity_poly.pdbx_strand_id
1 'polypeptide(L)'
;MSAEVKILDGNTFVVSDSSGDIEASMTDPTGLFSYDTRYLSKWVLTVDGQRLNPLSVDDLQYFETRFFLVPGTGTVYVDAKLSIIRERAVGGGFHEELTILNHDDKAVALDVRIEVGCDFADLFEVKDALKKKGEYFRRIDDGRLILGYRRQTFERETWISASAPATIDEQGLSFAVAIDPHGRWTTDLEVVTASGMPGTSVRRPKYGRGAKTAKPAMERSLEKWLDEAPHLECDWHPLKTTYHRSLVDLAALRFSPPVLEGHSLPAAGLPWFMTMFGRDSIFTSLQALPFSSEMAANTLKALSVWQGSRVDDFRDEDPGRILHEMRYGEMTAFEERPHSPYYGCADATPLFVVLLDEYERWTGDARLVRALEYQARLALAWIDDYADLQGNGYISYKRRNEKTGLENQCWKDSWDSISYRDGRIPGFPRATCELQGYAYDAKVRGARLAREVWKDQELAVRLDKEAADLKRRFNRDFWVSDGEYFALALDADGAQVDALASNNGHLLWSGIVDRNKARAVARRLMSPQLYSGWGVRTLAEGQGRYNPIGYHVGTIWPFDNSFIAWGLRRYGFKEEAARIAAGILDAAQFFEGRLPEAFGGYPRELTKYPVQYPTACSPQAWSTGAPLLLLRTMLGLEPLGDHLVVDPALPRGIGHLELLDIPGRWGRIDAFGRGTVDVGKAGRGRKQLGVLPAGQAEAGGKAGKRAR
;
A
#
# COMPACT_ATOMS: atom_id res chain seq x y z
N MET A 1 -24.25 -3.20 -6.74
CA MET A 1 -23.00 -3.23 -7.54
C MET A 1 -22.53 -4.67 -7.49
N SER A 2 -22.21 -5.28 -8.63
CA SER A 2 -21.56 -6.61 -8.67
C SER A 2 -20.24 -6.50 -7.90
N ALA A 3 -19.91 -7.48 -7.06
CA ALA A 3 -18.66 -7.49 -6.32
C ALA A 3 -17.49 -7.59 -7.32
N GLU A 4 -16.54 -6.66 -7.24
CA GLU A 4 -15.32 -6.70 -8.04
C GLU A 4 -14.38 -7.79 -7.52
N VAL A 5 -13.84 -8.60 -8.44
CA VAL A 5 -12.82 -9.62 -8.15
C VAL A 5 -11.48 -9.12 -8.64
N LYS A 6 -10.49 -9.11 -7.75
CA LYS A 6 -9.16 -8.54 -8.00
C LYS A 6 -8.08 -9.57 -7.74
N ILE A 7 -7.28 -9.88 -8.76
CA ILE A 7 -6.09 -10.72 -8.64
C ILE A 7 -4.88 -10.00 -9.21
N LEU A 8 -3.70 -10.20 -8.64
CA LEU A 8 -2.49 -9.47 -9.01
C LEU A 8 -1.22 -10.29 -8.80
N ASP A 9 -0.20 -9.95 -9.55
CA ASP A 9 1.19 -10.36 -9.32
C ASP A 9 2.12 -9.22 -9.69
N GLY A 10 2.57 -8.49 -8.66
CA GLY A 10 3.48 -7.37 -8.83
C GLY A 10 2.96 -6.29 -9.78
N ASN A 11 3.55 -6.24 -10.98
CA ASN A 11 3.27 -5.19 -11.96
C ASN A 11 2.02 -5.45 -12.81
N THR A 12 1.37 -6.60 -12.66
CA THR A 12 0.22 -7.02 -13.47
C THR A 12 -0.97 -7.34 -12.57
N PHE A 13 -2.15 -6.85 -12.93
CA PHE A 13 -3.38 -7.14 -12.18
C PHE A 13 -4.60 -7.23 -13.10
N VAL A 14 -5.61 -7.95 -12.63
CA VAL A 14 -6.92 -8.08 -13.28
C VAL A 14 -8.01 -7.64 -12.33
N VAL A 15 -8.92 -6.81 -12.83
CA VAL A 15 -10.18 -6.47 -12.19
C VAL A 15 -11.32 -6.95 -13.07
N SER A 16 -12.18 -7.80 -12.55
CA SER A 16 -13.34 -8.38 -13.23
C SER A 16 -14.57 -8.33 -12.33
N ASP A 17 -15.74 -8.67 -12.88
CA ASP A 17 -16.93 -8.90 -12.09
C ASP A 17 -16.95 -10.30 -11.44
N SER A 18 -18.03 -10.62 -10.74
CA SER A 18 -18.23 -11.92 -10.08
C SER A 18 -18.45 -13.11 -11.02
N SER A 19 -18.65 -12.88 -12.33
CA SER A 19 -18.68 -13.92 -13.36
C SER A 19 -17.30 -14.13 -14.02
N GLY A 20 -16.32 -13.32 -13.66
CA GLY A 20 -15.02 -13.29 -14.29
C GLY A 20 -15.00 -12.51 -15.61
N ASP A 21 -16.10 -11.83 -15.96
CA ASP A 21 -16.15 -11.00 -17.15
C ASP A 21 -15.45 -9.65 -16.93
N ILE A 22 -14.79 -9.18 -17.98
CA ILE A 22 -14.20 -7.86 -18.08
C ILE A 22 -15.00 -7.08 -19.10
N GLU A 23 -15.61 -5.98 -18.69
CA GLU A 23 -16.31 -5.06 -19.56
C GLU A 23 -16.09 -3.63 -19.05
N ALA A 24 -14.97 -3.07 -19.47
CA ALA A 24 -14.49 -1.80 -18.96
C ALA A 24 -15.27 -0.61 -19.51
N SER A 25 -15.53 0.37 -18.67
CA SER A 25 -15.92 1.72 -19.07
C SER A 25 -14.70 2.63 -19.23
N MET A 26 -14.94 3.87 -19.65
CA MET A 26 -13.86 4.87 -19.78
C MET A 26 -13.29 5.35 -18.44
N THR A 27 -13.99 5.10 -17.33
CA THR A 27 -13.65 5.68 -16.02
C THR A 27 -13.50 4.66 -14.90
N ASP A 28 -13.72 3.37 -15.18
CA ASP A 28 -13.53 2.34 -14.17
C ASP A 28 -12.23 1.56 -14.40
N PRO A 29 -11.64 1.00 -13.33
CA PRO A 29 -10.39 0.27 -13.41
C PRO A 29 -10.57 -1.20 -13.79
N THR A 30 -11.71 -1.61 -14.36
CA THR A 30 -11.94 -2.96 -14.86
C THR A 30 -11.00 -3.26 -16.02
N GLY A 31 -10.37 -4.44 -16.03
CA GLY A 31 -9.46 -4.84 -17.10
C GLY A 31 -8.25 -5.64 -16.65
N LEU A 32 -7.41 -5.99 -17.61
CA LEU A 32 -6.06 -6.48 -17.38
C LEU A 32 -5.08 -5.31 -17.53
N PHE A 33 -4.36 -4.99 -16.48
CA PHE A 33 -3.36 -3.92 -16.48
C PHE A 33 -1.95 -4.48 -16.28
N SER A 34 -0.99 -3.84 -16.92
CA SER A 34 0.43 -4.04 -16.66
C SER A 34 1.18 -2.74 -16.93
N TYR A 35 2.04 -2.30 -15.98
CA TYR A 35 2.83 -1.07 -16.09
C TYR A 35 2.00 0.14 -16.57
N ASP A 36 0.93 0.45 -15.88
CA ASP A 36 0.02 1.59 -16.13
C ASP A 36 -0.77 1.53 -17.45
N THR A 37 -0.74 0.42 -18.19
CA THR A 37 -1.48 0.23 -19.45
C THR A 37 -2.55 -0.85 -19.29
N ARG A 38 -3.78 -0.59 -19.76
CA ARG A 38 -4.88 -1.56 -19.82
C ARG A 38 -4.78 -2.40 -21.09
N TYR A 39 -4.33 -3.65 -20.99
CA TYR A 39 -4.14 -4.59 -22.10
C TYR A 39 -5.39 -5.34 -22.51
N LEU A 40 -6.40 -5.48 -21.62
CA LEU A 40 -7.74 -5.93 -21.95
C LEU A 40 -8.77 -5.01 -21.34
N SER A 41 -9.70 -4.54 -22.17
CA SER A 41 -10.88 -3.79 -21.77
C SER A 41 -12.18 -4.59 -21.94
N LYS A 42 -12.11 -5.73 -22.64
CA LYS A 42 -13.24 -6.67 -22.81
C LYS A 42 -12.75 -8.12 -22.80
N TRP A 43 -13.39 -8.94 -22.00
CA TRP A 43 -13.24 -10.42 -21.93
C TRP A 43 -14.54 -10.99 -21.41
N VAL A 44 -15.45 -11.37 -22.31
CA VAL A 44 -16.83 -11.76 -21.97
C VAL A 44 -17.11 -13.14 -22.51
N LEU A 45 -17.50 -14.05 -21.61
CA LEU A 45 -17.87 -15.41 -21.93
C LEU A 45 -19.39 -15.52 -22.18
N THR A 46 -19.77 -16.12 -23.30
CA THR A 46 -21.15 -16.51 -23.57
C THR A 46 -21.23 -17.99 -23.96
N VAL A 47 -22.33 -18.64 -23.61
CA VAL A 47 -22.68 -20.01 -24.04
C VAL A 47 -24.03 -19.93 -24.72
N ASP A 48 -24.13 -20.40 -25.96
CA ASP A 48 -25.29 -20.25 -26.82
C ASP A 48 -25.81 -18.79 -26.90
N GLY A 49 -24.89 -17.86 -26.95
CA GLY A 49 -25.17 -16.41 -27.02
C GLY A 49 -25.65 -15.79 -25.71
N GLN A 50 -25.72 -16.52 -24.61
CA GLN A 50 -26.18 -16.03 -23.30
C GLN A 50 -25.03 -15.86 -22.33
N ARG A 51 -25.07 -14.79 -21.53
CA ARG A 51 -24.19 -14.60 -20.37
C ARG A 51 -24.53 -15.56 -19.26
N LEU A 52 -23.56 -15.84 -18.40
CA LEU A 52 -23.67 -16.77 -17.30
C LEU A 52 -23.99 -16.06 -15.99
N ASN A 53 -24.67 -16.77 -15.09
CA ASN A 53 -24.97 -16.28 -13.75
C ASN A 53 -23.93 -16.83 -12.75
N PRO A 54 -23.29 -15.97 -11.91
CA PRO A 54 -22.36 -16.42 -10.89
C PRO A 54 -23.10 -17.14 -9.74
N LEU A 55 -22.54 -18.26 -9.30
CA LEU A 55 -22.95 -18.98 -8.09
C LEU A 55 -22.04 -18.62 -6.92
N SER A 56 -20.73 -18.69 -7.14
CA SER A 56 -19.71 -18.36 -6.14
C SER A 56 -18.40 -17.98 -6.79
N VAL A 57 -17.60 -17.27 -6.03
CA VAL A 57 -16.20 -16.96 -6.34
C VAL A 57 -15.36 -17.55 -5.21
N ASP A 58 -14.31 -18.28 -5.56
CA ASP A 58 -13.33 -18.83 -4.63
C ASP A 58 -12.02 -18.04 -4.78
N ASP A 59 -11.71 -17.23 -3.77
CA ASP A 59 -10.48 -16.41 -3.69
C ASP A 59 -9.35 -17.28 -3.13
N LEU A 60 -8.78 -18.14 -4.00
CA LEU A 60 -7.79 -19.14 -3.62
C LEU A 60 -6.48 -18.51 -3.13
N GLN A 61 -5.92 -17.58 -3.93
CA GLN A 61 -4.68 -16.87 -3.66
C GLN A 61 -4.77 -15.45 -4.23
N TYR A 62 -3.86 -14.54 -3.83
CA TYR A 62 -3.86 -13.18 -4.38
C TYR A 62 -3.64 -13.12 -5.90
N PHE A 63 -3.04 -14.16 -6.49
CA PHE A 63 -2.75 -14.28 -7.92
C PHE A 63 -3.70 -15.22 -8.66
N GLU A 64 -4.70 -15.81 -7.97
CA GLU A 64 -5.58 -16.83 -8.52
C GLU A 64 -6.98 -16.77 -7.93
N THR A 65 -7.98 -16.97 -8.79
CA THR A 65 -9.39 -17.07 -8.40
C THR A 65 -10.13 -18.09 -9.26
N ARG A 66 -11.24 -18.61 -8.73
CA ARG A 66 -12.11 -19.56 -9.43
C ARG A 66 -13.55 -19.07 -9.39
N PHE A 67 -14.18 -19.02 -10.55
CA PHE A 67 -15.58 -18.63 -10.72
C PHE A 67 -16.42 -19.87 -11.02
N PHE A 68 -17.53 -20.04 -10.29
CA PHE A 68 -18.52 -21.08 -10.53
C PHE A 68 -19.77 -20.43 -11.10
N LEU A 69 -20.18 -20.87 -12.31
CA LEU A 69 -21.22 -20.22 -13.11
C LEU A 69 -22.22 -21.24 -13.63
N VAL A 70 -23.43 -20.75 -13.92
CA VAL A 70 -24.48 -21.54 -14.61
C VAL A 70 -25.12 -20.68 -15.70
N PRO A 71 -25.67 -21.30 -16.79
CA PRO A 71 -26.54 -20.62 -17.72
C PRO A 71 -27.80 -20.08 -17.02
N GLY A 72 -28.43 -19.04 -17.56
CA GLY A 72 -29.71 -18.54 -17.09
C GLY A 72 -30.80 -19.62 -17.27
N THR A 73 -31.46 -20.04 -16.19
CA THR A 73 -32.50 -21.09 -16.25
C THR A 73 -33.89 -20.53 -16.40
N GLY A 74 -34.08 -19.22 -16.32
CA GLY A 74 -35.39 -18.57 -16.36
C GLY A 74 -36.27 -18.75 -15.11
N THR A 75 -35.93 -19.68 -14.22
CA THR A 75 -36.64 -19.92 -12.96
C THR A 75 -35.72 -20.54 -11.91
N VAL A 76 -35.94 -20.17 -10.64
CA VAL A 76 -35.18 -20.68 -9.48
C VAL A 76 -35.52 -22.13 -9.13
N TYR A 77 -36.55 -22.74 -9.75
CA TYR A 77 -36.99 -24.11 -9.48
C TYR A 77 -36.50 -25.13 -10.50
N VAL A 78 -35.69 -24.71 -11.48
CA VAL A 78 -35.13 -25.63 -12.48
C VAL A 78 -33.63 -25.72 -12.25
N ASP A 79 -33.18 -26.95 -11.95
CA ASP A 79 -31.76 -27.23 -11.79
C ASP A 79 -30.99 -26.98 -13.10
N ALA A 80 -29.87 -26.32 -13.01
CA ALA A 80 -29.00 -26.12 -14.16
C ALA A 80 -28.41 -27.47 -14.61
N LYS A 81 -28.51 -27.76 -15.92
CA LYS A 81 -27.94 -28.97 -16.52
C LYS A 81 -26.48 -28.80 -16.90
N LEU A 82 -25.99 -27.59 -16.88
CA LEU A 82 -24.62 -27.25 -17.15
C LEU A 82 -24.04 -26.43 -15.98
N SER A 83 -22.81 -26.67 -15.65
CA SER A 83 -22.02 -25.76 -14.81
C SER A 83 -20.69 -25.42 -15.50
N ILE A 84 -20.27 -24.19 -15.31
CA ILE A 84 -19.07 -23.64 -15.90
C ILE A 84 -18.11 -23.21 -14.79
N ILE A 85 -16.86 -23.62 -14.91
CA ILE A 85 -15.79 -23.24 -13.99
C ILE A 85 -14.75 -22.48 -14.79
N ARG A 86 -14.40 -21.28 -14.32
CA ARG A 86 -13.30 -20.49 -14.82
C ARG A 86 -12.25 -20.38 -13.72
N GLU A 87 -11.09 -20.95 -13.93
CA GLU A 87 -9.96 -20.80 -13.02
C GLU A 87 -8.94 -19.86 -13.64
N ARG A 88 -8.74 -18.69 -13.05
CA ARG A 88 -7.88 -17.63 -13.60
C ARG A 88 -6.70 -17.37 -12.68
N ALA A 89 -5.49 -17.33 -13.25
CA ALA A 89 -4.25 -16.97 -12.58
C ALA A 89 -3.52 -15.85 -13.35
N VAL A 90 -2.89 -14.91 -12.62
CA VAL A 90 -2.12 -13.78 -13.17
C VAL A 90 -0.63 -14.10 -13.14
N GLY A 91 0.09 -13.65 -14.17
CA GLY A 91 1.54 -13.79 -14.27
C GLY A 91 2.07 -13.38 -15.64
N GLY A 92 2.45 -12.10 -15.83
CA GLY A 92 2.86 -11.55 -17.13
C GLY A 92 1.75 -11.46 -18.19
N GLY A 93 0.51 -11.42 -17.76
CA GLY A 93 -0.76 -11.53 -18.44
C GLY A 93 -1.71 -12.30 -17.57
N PHE A 94 -2.64 -13.07 -18.15
CA PHE A 94 -3.36 -14.08 -17.39
C PHE A 94 -3.54 -15.40 -18.16
N HIS A 95 -3.70 -16.48 -17.40
CA HIS A 95 -4.13 -17.79 -17.86
C HIS A 95 -5.52 -18.05 -17.31
N GLU A 96 -6.43 -18.59 -18.12
CA GLU A 96 -7.76 -19.04 -17.70
C GLU A 96 -8.03 -20.47 -18.18
N GLU A 97 -8.23 -21.40 -17.25
CA GLU A 97 -8.77 -22.72 -17.56
C GLU A 97 -10.29 -22.64 -17.53
N LEU A 98 -10.93 -22.88 -18.66
CA LEU A 98 -12.37 -22.91 -18.82
C LEU A 98 -12.85 -24.35 -18.91
N THR A 99 -13.64 -24.79 -17.94
CA THR A 99 -14.24 -26.12 -17.90
C THR A 99 -15.77 -26.02 -17.92
N ILE A 100 -16.41 -26.81 -18.81
CA ILE A 100 -17.87 -26.95 -18.88
C ILE A 100 -18.23 -28.39 -18.54
N LEU A 101 -19.13 -28.56 -17.58
CA LEU A 101 -19.62 -29.84 -17.10
C LEU A 101 -21.08 -30.04 -17.56
N ASN A 102 -21.37 -31.19 -18.18
CA ASN A 102 -22.72 -31.62 -18.54
C ASN A 102 -23.26 -32.53 -17.44
N HIS A 103 -24.33 -32.13 -16.75
CA HIS A 103 -24.99 -32.90 -15.68
C HIS A 103 -26.20 -33.66 -16.20
N ASP A 104 -26.58 -33.48 -17.47
CA ASP A 104 -27.71 -34.19 -18.10
C ASP A 104 -27.31 -35.62 -18.48
N ASP A 105 -28.31 -36.49 -18.60
CA ASP A 105 -28.23 -37.85 -19.17
C ASP A 105 -28.18 -37.90 -20.71
N LYS A 106 -28.14 -36.71 -21.35
CA LYS A 106 -28.03 -36.51 -22.81
C LYS A 106 -26.78 -35.72 -23.17
N ALA A 107 -26.22 -36.08 -24.33
CA ALA A 107 -25.16 -35.26 -24.90
C ALA A 107 -25.67 -33.85 -25.27
N VAL A 108 -24.82 -32.86 -25.14
CA VAL A 108 -25.13 -31.46 -25.46
C VAL A 108 -24.14 -30.92 -26.48
N ALA A 109 -24.66 -30.13 -27.43
CA ALA A 109 -23.83 -29.34 -28.34
C ALA A 109 -23.99 -27.86 -28.01
N LEU A 110 -22.89 -27.13 -27.87
CA LEU A 110 -22.85 -25.76 -27.38
C LEU A 110 -21.99 -24.87 -28.30
N ASP A 111 -22.40 -23.66 -28.45
CA ASP A 111 -21.54 -22.58 -29.02
C ASP A 111 -20.97 -21.72 -27.88
N VAL A 112 -19.67 -21.85 -27.64
CA VAL A 112 -18.96 -21.13 -26.60
C VAL A 112 -18.19 -20.00 -27.22
N ARG A 113 -18.46 -18.76 -26.82
CA ARG A 113 -17.82 -17.57 -27.34
C ARG A 113 -17.13 -16.76 -26.26
N ILE A 114 -15.92 -16.30 -26.56
CA ILE A 114 -15.19 -15.32 -25.76
C ILE A 114 -15.02 -14.06 -26.61
N GLU A 115 -15.70 -12.99 -26.24
CA GLU A 115 -15.53 -11.68 -26.86
C GLU A 115 -14.36 -10.94 -26.22
N VAL A 116 -13.53 -10.32 -27.07
CA VAL A 116 -12.27 -9.70 -26.68
C VAL A 116 -12.17 -8.26 -27.15
N GLY A 117 -11.63 -7.39 -26.34
CA GLY A 117 -11.33 -6.01 -26.67
C GLY A 117 -10.17 -5.43 -25.90
N CYS A 118 -9.43 -4.54 -26.57
CA CYS A 118 -8.30 -3.82 -25.99
C CYS A 118 -8.43 -2.34 -26.34
N ASP A 119 -8.28 -1.48 -25.37
CA ASP A 119 -8.24 -0.02 -25.56
C ASP A 119 -6.86 0.57 -25.30
N PHE A 120 -5.96 -0.20 -24.69
CA PHE A 120 -4.60 0.21 -24.32
C PHE A 120 -4.57 1.55 -23.56
N ALA A 121 -5.63 1.86 -22.82
CA ALA A 121 -5.73 3.09 -22.06
C ALA A 121 -4.62 3.17 -21.00
N ASP A 122 -3.96 4.31 -20.94
CA ASP A 122 -3.10 4.69 -19.83
C ASP A 122 -3.96 4.87 -18.57
N LEU A 123 -3.45 4.58 -17.41
CA LEU A 123 -4.20 4.72 -16.15
C LEU A 123 -4.67 6.16 -15.92
N PHE A 124 -3.90 7.18 -16.36
CA PHE A 124 -4.34 8.56 -16.34
C PHE A 124 -5.47 8.83 -17.35
N GLU A 125 -5.45 8.16 -18.53
CA GLU A 125 -6.55 8.26 -19.49
C GLU A 125 -7.83 7.66 -18.92
N VAL A 126 -7.75 6.54 -18.19
CA VAL A 126 -8.90 5.96 -17.47
C VAL A 126 -9.42 6.92 -16.41
N LYS A 127 -8.51 7.46 -15.56
CA LYS A 127 -8.88 8.36 -14.45
C LYS A 127 -9.54 9.66 -14.92
N ASP A 128 -9.04 10.22 -16.03
CA ASP A 128 -9.45 11.52 -16.56
C ASP A 128 -10.40 11.39 -17.78
N ALA A 129 -10.84 10.17 -18.14
CA ALA A 129 -11.70 9.86 -19.30
C ALA A 129 -11.17 10.43 -20.63
N LEU A 130 -9.87 10.29 -20.87
CA LEU A 130 -9.22 10.83 -22.06
C LEU A 130 -9.21 9.82 -23.21
N LYS A 131 -9.15 10.34 -24.46
CA LYS A 131 -9.09 9.49 -25.66
C LYS A 131 -7.66 9.22 -26.07
N LYS A 132 -7.41 7.99 -26.56
CA LYS A 132 -6.15 7.57 -27.15
C LYS A 132 -5.81 8.39 -28.41
N LYS A 133 -4.51 8.55 -28.68
CA LYS A 133 -3.99 9.39 -29.78
C LYS A 133 -3.29 8.60 -30.89
N GLY A 134 -3.07 7.30 -30.71
CA GLY A 134 -2.41 6.42 -31.67
C GLY A 134 -3.39 5.57 -32.48
N GLU A 135 -2.85 4.60 -33.18
CA GLU A 135 -3.57 3.72 -34.10
C GLU A 135 -3.69 2.30 -33.53
N TYR A 136 -4.88 1.72 -33.69
CA TYR A 136 -5.15 0.33 -33.35
C TYR A 136 -4.94 -0.56 -34.54
N PHE A 137 -4.43 -1.78 -34.32
CA PHE A 137 -4.37 -2.81 -35.32
C PHE A 137 -4.77 -4.17 -34.75
N ARG A 138 -5.23 -5.06 -35.62
CA ARG A 138 -5.59 -6.44 -35.29
C ARG A 138 -4.99 -7.35 -36.34
N ARG A 139 -4.54 -8.52 -35.92
CA ARG A 139 -4.08 -9.56 -36.83
C ARG A 139 -4.29 -10.94 -36.21
N ILE A 140 -4.49 -11.92 -37.08
CA ILE A 140 -4.49 -13.33 -36.70
C ILE A 140 -3.19 -13.91 -37.25
N ASP A 141 -2.37 -14.47 -36.39
CA ASP A 141 -1.08 -15.01 -36.73
C ASP A 141 -0.82 -16.30 -35.97
N ASP A 142 -0.53 -17.40 -36.68
CA ASP A 142 -0.21 -18.72 -36.12
C ASP A 142 -1.22 -19.18 -35.03
N GLY A 143 -2.52 -19.10 -35.37
CA GLY A 143 -3.60 -19.53 -34.46
C GLY A 143 -3.81 -18.63 -33.23
N ARG A 144 -3.37 -17.35 -33.29
CA ARG A 144 -3.53 -16.36 -32.24
C ARG A 144 -4.21 -15.11 -32.73
N LEU A 145 -5.01 -14.53 -31.85
CA LEU A 145 -5.50 -13.17 -32.04
C LEU A 145 -4.52 -12.19 -31.38
N ILE A 146 -4.03 -11.25 -32.17
CA ILE A 146 -3.12 -10.20 -31.70
C ILE A 146 -3.83 -8.87 -31.88
N LEU A 147 -4.10 -8.20 -30.76
CA LEU A 147 -4.62 -6.85 -30.67
C LEU A 147 -3.47 -5.92 -30.35
N GLY A 148 -3.36 -4.79 -31.05
CA GLY A 148 -2.24 -3.89 -30.90
C GLY A 148 -2.61 -2.43 -30.96
N TYR A 149 -1.75 -1.61 -30.39
CA TYR A 149 -1.82 -0.15 -30.38
C TYR A 149 -0.42 0.43 -30.61
N ARG A 150 -0.31 1.42 -31.49
CA ARG A 150 0.94 2.11 -31.78
C ARG A 150 0.75 3.61 -31.82
N ARG A 151 1.65 4.32 -31.14
CA ARG A 151 1.84 5.76 -31.25
C ARG A 151 3.34 6.04 -31.33
N GLN A 152 3.83 6.42 -32.49
CA GLN A 152 5.27 6.64 -32.73
C GLN A 152 6.12 5.44 -32.24
N THR A 153 6.95 5.64 -31.20
CA THR A 153 7.81 4.60 -30.60
C THR A 153 7.14 3.78 -29.50
N PHE A 154 5.93 4.16 -29.10
CA PHE A 154 5.16 3.46 -28.08
C PHE A 154 4.29 2.40 -28.74
N GLU A 155 4.56 1.12 -28.46
CA GLU A 155 3.82 -0.02 -29.01
C GLU A 155 3.42 -0.98 -27.90
N ARG A 156 2.18 -1.43 -27.92
CA ARG A 156 1.60 -2.40 -26.98
C ARG A 156 0.82 -3.45 -27.76
N GLU A 157 0.97 -4.71 -27.40
CA GLU A 157 0.20 -5.81 -27.99
C GLU A 157 -0.37 -6.71 -26.90
N THR A 158 -1.55 -7.26 -27.13
CA THR A 158 -2.17 -8.34 -26.36
C THR A 158 -2.29 -9.56 -27.25
N TRP A 159 -1.70 -10.67 -26.86
CA TRP A 159 -1.66 -11.91 -27.61
C TRP A 159 -2.57 -12.94 -26.93
N ILE A 160 -3.51 -13.50 -27.68
CA ILE A 160 -4.55 -14.38 -27.15
C ILE A 160 -4.52 -15.68 -27.92
N SER A 161 -4.51 -16.82 -27.20
CA SER A 161 -4.53 -18.18 -27.76
C SER A 161 -5.36 -19.13 -26.91
N ALA A 162 -5.78 -20.23 -27.50
CA ALA A 162 -6.47 -21.31 -26.83
C ALA A 162 -5.78 -22.65 -27.09
N SER A 163 -5.91 -23.62 -26.17
CA SER A 163 -5.39 -24.98 -26.33
C SER A 163 -6.31 -25.85 -27.19
N ALA A 164 -7.63 -25.64 -27.09
CA ALA A 164 -8.61 -26.31 -27.94
C ALA A 164 -8.72 -25.62 -29.31
N PRO A 165 -9.08 -26.36 -30.38
CA PRO A 165 -9.36 -25.77 -31.69
C PRO A 165 -10.46 -24.70 -31.58
N ALA A 166 -10.16 -23.48 -32.02
CA ALA A 166 -11.06 -22.36 -32.01
C ALA A 166 -11.18 -21.71 -33.41
N THR A 167 -12.36 -21.23 -33.74
CA THR A 167 -12.52 -20.25 -34.81
C THR A 167 -12.18 -18.88 -34.27
N ILE A 168 -11.15 -18.24 -34.83
CA ILE A 168 -10.66 -16.94 -34.37
C ILE A 168 -11.08 -15.89 -35.40
N ASP A 169 -11.73 -14.83 -34.92
CA ASP A 169 -12.03 -13.62 -35.70
C ASP A 169 -11.45 -12.38 -35.00
N GLU A 170 -11.68 -11.20 -35.57
CA GLU A 170 -11.19 -9.93 -35.01
C GLU A 170 -11.84 -9.54 -33.68
N GLN A 171 -12.92 -10.22 -33.24
CA GLN A 171 -13.68 -9.92 -32.04
C GLN A 171 -13.52 -10.98 -30.94
N GLY A 172 -12.86 -12.09 -31.21
CA GLY A 172 -12.62 -13.11 -30.21
C GLY A 172 -12.46 -14.54 -30.72
N LEU A 173 -12.80 -15.50 -29.87
CA LEU A 173 -12.68 -16.93 -30.09
C LEU A 173 -14.04 -17.61 -29.95
N SER A 174 -14.34 -18.55 -30.87
CA SER A 174 -15.54 -19.39 -30.80
C SER A 174 -15.14 -20.87 -30.82
N PHE A 175 -15.85 -21.68 -30.05
CA PHE A 175 -15.67 -23.12 -29.92
C PHE A 175 -17.01 -23.83 -30.17
N ALA A 176 -17.07 -24.70 -31.15
CA ALA A 176 -18.18 -25.64 -31.29
C ALA A 176 -17.88 -26.88 -30.42
N VAL A 177 -18.59 -27.00 -29.30
CA VAL A 177 -18.33 -27.99 -28.25
C VAL A 177 -19.40 -29.04 -28.19
N ALA A 178 -19.01 -30.32 -28.17
CA ALA A 178 -19.92 -31.44 -27.89
C ALA A 178 -19.46 -32.12 -26.60
N ILE A 179 -20.40 -32.34 -25.66
CA ILE A 179 -20.10 -32.92 -24.35
C ILE A 179 -21.06 -34.12 -24.13
N ASP A 180 -20.50 -35.30 -23.95
CA ASP A 180 -21.25 -36.52 -23.64
C ASP A 180 -22.05 -36.39 -22.34
N PRO A 181 -23.06 -37.24 -22.09
CA PRO A 181 -23.74 -37.30 -20.82
C PRO A 181 -22.78 -37.44 -19.64
N HIS A 182 -22.93 -36.59 -18.61
CA HIS A 182 -22.06 -36.56 -17.44
C HIS A 182 -20.59 -36.31 -17.78
N GLY A 183 -20.28 -35.81 -18.99
CA GLY A 183 -18.97 -35.50 -19.48
C GLY A 183 -18.54 -34.07 -19.17
N ARG A 184 -17.33 -33.74 -19.62
CA ARG A 184 -16.77 -32.39 -19.52
C ARG A 184 -15.97 -32.02 -20.77
N TRP A 185 -15.87 -30.70 -21.01
CA TRP A 185 -14.96 -30.12 -21.97
C TRP A 185 -14.10 -29.07 -21.25
N THR A 186 -12.82 -28.98 -21.60
CA THR A 186 -11.88 -28.05 -20.99
C THR A 186 -10.97 -27.44 -22.05
N THR A 187 -10.67 -26.14 -21.92
CA THR A 187 -9.66 -25.43 -22.70
C THR A 187 -8.86 -24.50 -21.84
N ASP A 188 -7.57 -24.37 -22.14
CA ASP A 188 -6.70 -23.33 -21.59
C ASP A 188 -6.73 -22.11 -22.51
N LEU A 189 -6.88 -20.93 -21.93
CA LEU A 189 -6.86 -19.65 -22.59
C LEU A 189 -5.67 -18.84 -22.05
N GLU A 190 -4.79 -18.41 -22.95
CA GLU A 190 -3.62 -17.61 -22.59
C GLU A 190 -3.77 -16.20 -23.12
N VAL A 191 -3.58 -15.22 -22.25
CA VAL A 191 -3.51 -13.80 -22.57
C VAL A 191 -2.16 -13.27 -22.14
N VAL A 192 -1.36 -12.83 -23.09
CA VAL A 192 0.02 -12.35 -22.85
C VAL A 192 0.13 -10.89 -23.22
N THR A 193 0.67 -10.09 -22.32
CA THR A 193 0.97 -8.67 -22.56
C THR A 193 2.36 -8.52 -23.17
N ALA A 194 2.45 -7.79 -24.27
CA ALA A 194 3.72 -7.50 -24.92
C ALA A 194 3.93 -5.98 -25.04
N SER A 195 5.11 -5.53 -24.63
CA SER A 195 5.47 -4.10 -24.67
C SER A 195 6.82 -3.90 -25.34
N GLY A 196 6.91 -2.91 -26.23
CA GLY A 196 8.18 -2.31 -26.64
C GLY A 196 8.52 -1.17 -25.68
N MET A 197 9.71 -1.18 -25.09
CA MET A 197 10.23 0.01 -24.43
C MET A 197 10.67 1.05 -25.46
N PRO A 198 10.64 2.38 -25.17
CA PRO A 198 11.17 3.37 -26.09
C PRO A 198 12.57 2.99 -26.56
N GLY A 199 12.76 2.84 -27.89
CA GLY A 199 14.03 2.46 -28.48
C GLY A 199 14.37 0.96 -28.53
N THR A 200 13.46 0.07 -28.07
CA THR A 200 13.60 -1.39 -28.25
C THR A 200 12.43 -1.94 -29.07
N SER A 201 12.70 -2.96 -29.90
CA SER A 201 11.60 -3.71 -30.54
C SER A 201 10.73 -4.38 -29.46
N VAL A 202 9.42 -4.51 -29.76
CA VAL A 202 8.49 -5.27 -28.89
C VAL A 202 9.16 -6.59 -28.52
N ARG A 203 9.43 -6.81 -27.23
CA ARG A 203 9.94 -8.09 -26.75
C ARG A 203 8.82 -9.10 -26.93
N ARG A 204 8.94 -9.90 -27.96
CA ARG A 204 8.05 -11.05 -28.16
C ARG A 204 8.23 -11.99 -26.96
N PRO A 205 7.13 -12.35 -26.26
CA PRO A 205 7.24 -13.33 -25.19
C PRO A 205 7.86 -14.61 -25.74
N LYS A 206 8.85 -15.15 -25.04
CA LYS A 206 9.35 -16.49 -25.37
C LYS A 206 8.21 -17.48 -25.12
N TYR A 207 7.81 -18.19 -26.18
CA TYR A 207 6.74 -19.17 -26.16
C TYR A 207 6.75 -20.10 -24.96
N GLY A 208 5.56 -20.44 -24.45
CA GLY A 208 5.30 -21.63 -23.66
C GLY A 208 5.43 -21.51 -22.15
N ARG A 209 5.45 -20.29 -21.58
CA ARG A 209 5.47 -20.12 -20.11
C ARG A 209 4.52 -18.99 -19.70
N GLY A 210 3.22 -19.25 -19.81
CA GLY A 210 2.18 -18.39 -19.27
C GLY A 210 2.01 -18.51 -17.76
N ALA A 211 0.98 -17.89 -17.19
CA ALA A 211 0.67 -17.89 -15.77
C ALA A 211 0.57 -19.31 -15.18
N LYS A 212 0.10 -20.30 -15.95
CA LYS A 212 0.04 -21.72 -15.55
C LYS A 212 1.42 -22.29 -15.15
N THR A 213 2.49 -21.88 -15.80
CA THR A 213 3.87 -22.31 -15.46
C THR A 213 4.51 -21.46 -14.37
N ALA A 214 4.03 -20.24 -14.16
CA ALA A 214 4.50 -19.35 -13.10
C ALA A 214 3.87 -19.71 -11.73
N LYS A 215 2.63 -20.21 -11.71
CA LYS A 215 1.85 -20.54 -10.51
C LYS A 215 2.64 -21.33 -9.46
N PRO A 216 3.30 -22.48 -9.75
CA PRO A 216 4.04 -23.23 -8.72
C PRO A 216 5.24 -22.47 -8.14
N ALA A 217 5.80 -21.50 -8.86
CA ALA A 217 6.88 -20.65 -8.33
C ALA A 217 6.33 -19.57 -7.42
N MET A 218 5.15 -19.03 -7.74
CA MET A 218 4.45 -18.02 -6.93
C MET A 218 3.97 -18.62 -5.62
N GLU A 219 3.37 -19.81 -5.64
CA GLU A 219 2.98 -20.56 -4.44
C GLU A 219 4.16 -20.77 -3.50
N ARG A 220 5.27 -21.32 -3.99
CA ARG A 220 6.49 -21.51 -3.19
C ARG A 220 7.09 -20.20 -2.68
N SER A 221 6.99 -19.12 -3.45
CA SER A 221 7.48 -17.81 -3.01
C SER A 221 6.62 -17.23 -1.88
N LEU A 222 5.30 -17.43 -1.96
CA LEU A 222 4.36 -17.02 -0.92
C LEU A 222 4.55 -17.86 0.36
N GLU A 223 4.63 -19.19 0.25
CA GLU A 223 4.90 -20.08 1.38
C GLU A 223 6.20 -19.67 2.09
N LYS A 224 7.28 -19.51 1.33
CA LYS A 224 8.56 -19.06 1.89
C LYS A 224 8.43 -17.70 2.61
N TRP A 225 7.72 -16.75 2.02
CA TRP A 225 7.49 -15.43 2.61
C TRP A 225 6.75 -15.51 3.94
N LEU A 226 5.70 -16.36 4.02
CA LEU A 226 4.91 -16.57 5.23
C LEU A 226 5.71 -17.30 6.31
N ASP A 227 6.51 -18.30 5.93
CA ASP A 227 7.36 -19.08 6.85
C ASP A 227 8.50 -18.26 7.44
N GLU A 228 9.05 -17.30 6.69
CA GLU A 228 10.13 -16.41 7.14
C GLU A 228 9.65 -15.30 8.07
N ALA A 229 8.35 -14.96 8.03
CA ALA A 229 7.76 -13.93 8.88
C ALA A 229 7.62 -14.42 10.35
N PRO A 230 7.69 -13.54 11.35
CA PRO A 230 7.39 -13.89 12.73
C PRO A 230 6.03 -14.55 12.90
N HIS A 231 5.92 -15.55 13.77
CA HIS A 231 4.66 -16.25 14.03
C HIS A 231 3.85 -15.55 15.10
N LEU A 232 2.58 -15.24 14.81
CA LEU A 232 1.66 -14.58 15.73
C LEU A 232 0.77 -15.59 16.44
N GLU A 233 0.83 -15.60 17.77
CA GLU A 233 -0.09 -16.31 18.64
C GLU A 233 -0.85 -15.34 19.55
N CYS A 234 -2.17 -15.41 19.58
CA CYS A 234 -3.00 -14.60 20.45
C CYS A 234 -4.37 -15.24 20.69
N ASP A 235 -5.04 -14.79 21.75
CA ASP A 235 -6.39 -15.21 22.12
C ASP A 235 -7.51 -14.45 21.37
N TRP A 236 -7.15 -13.52 20.49
CA TRP A 236 -8.10 -12.78 19.65
C TRP A 236 -7.95 -13.15 18.17
N HIS A 237 -8.79 -14.07 17.69
CA HIS A 237 -8.72 -14.63 16.33
C HIS A 237 -8.72 -13.57 15.21
N PRO A 238 -9.53 -12.47 15.26
CA PRO A 238 -9.50 -11.45 14.20
C PRO A 238 -8.13 -10.84 13.97
N LEU A 239 -7.30 -10.70 14.99
CA LEU A 239 -5.94 -10.21 14.84
C LEU A 239 -5.06 -11.19 14.04
N LYS A 240 -5.21 -12.50 14.27
CA LYS A 240 -4.50 -13.53 13.47
C LYS A 240 -4.88 -13.46 12.00
N THR A 241 -6.19 -13.32 11.71
CA THR A 241 -6.69 -13.17 10.34
C THR A 241 -6.14 -11.91 9.68
N THR A 242 -6.18 -10.77 10.37
CA THR A 242 -5.66 -9.49 9.85
C THR A 242 -4.15 -9.54 9.64
N TYR A 243 -3.40 -10.15 10.55
CA TYR A 243 -1.96 -10.34 10.42
C TYR A 243 -1.59 -11.19 9.20
N HIS A 244 -2.22 -12.36 9.06
CA HIS A 244 -2.01 -13.25 7.92
C HIS A 244 -2.35 -12.54 6.60
N ARG A 245 -3.51 -11.85 6.55
CA ARG A 245 -3.93 -11.07 5.38
C ARG A 245 -2.94 -9.97 5.03
N SER A 246 -2.40 -9.27 6.03
CA SER A 246 -1.37 -8.25 5.82
C SER A 246 -0.09 -8.82 5.17
N LEU A 247 0.36 -10.00 5.60
CA LEU A 247 1.52 -10.65 5.00
C LEU A 247 1.26 -11.07 3.55
N VAL A 248 0.09 -11.66 3.27
CA VAL A 248 -0.32 -12.06 1.90
C VAL A 248 -0.42 -10.84 0.98
N ASP A 249 -1.06 -9.76 1.42
CA ASP A 249 -1.24 -8.56 0.63
C ASP A 249 0.10 -7.82 0.38
N LEU A 250 1.05 -7.83 1.33
CA LEU A 250 2.40 -7.33 1.08
C LEU A 250 3.18 -8.19 0.07
N ALA A 251 2.97 -9.51 0.08
CA ALA A 251 3.53 -10.39 -0.94
C ALA A 251 2.96 -10.08 -2.33
N ALA A 252 1.67 -9.76 -2.41
CA ALA A 252 0.97 -9.41 -3.65
C ALA A 252 1.45 -8.07 -4.24
N LEU A 253 1.65 -7.07 -3.38
CA LEU A 253 2.01 -5.70 -3.78
C LEU A 253 3.51 -5.52 -4.11
N ARG A 254 4.22 -6.58 -4.47
CA ARG A 254 5.64 -6.49 -4.85
C ARG A 254 5.80 -5.93 -6.25
N PHE A 255 6.21 -4.69 -6.36
CA PHE A 255 6.56 -4.05 -7.62
C PHE A 255 8.05 -4.26 -7.94
N SER A 256 8.35 -4.71 -9.16
CA SER A 256 9.73 -4.91 -9.65
C SER A 256 10.06 -3.86 -10.70
N PRO A 257 10.87 -2.83 -10.35
CA PRO A 257 11.29 -1.83 -11.30
C PRO A 257 12.15 -2.45 -12.42
N PRO A 258 11.94 -2.08 -13.70
CA PRO A 258 12.69 -2.67 -14.82
C PRO A 258 14.21 -2.53 -14.73
N VAL A 259 14.70 -1.51 -14.03
CA VAL A 259 16.14 -1.23 -13.88
C VAL A 259 16.78 -1.93 -12.67
N LEU A 260 16.01 -2.63 -11.83
CA LEU A 260 16.48 -3.35 -10.66
C LEU A 260 16.01 -4.80 -10.70
N GLU A 261 16.52 -5.55 -11.70
CA GLU A 261 16.20 -6.99 -11.83
C GLU A 261 16.48 -7.75 -10.53
N GLY A 262 15.51 -8.57 -10.11
CA GLY A 262 15.60 -9.39 -8.90
C GLY A 262 15.31 -8.67 -7.59
N HIS A 263 14.98 -7.37 -7.60
CA HIS A 263 14.57 -6.61 -6.43
C HIS A 263 13.13 -6.13 -6.58
N SER A 264 12.37 -6.25 -5.51
CA SER A 264 11.00 -5.73 -5.44
C SER A 264 10.80 -4.86 -4.22
N LEU A 265 9.92 -3.88 -4.33
CA LEU A 265 9.49 -2.98 -3.27
C LEU A 265 7.96 -2.89 -3.26
N PRO A 266 7.31 -2.37 -2.22
CA PRO A 266 5.86 -2.25 -2.20
C PRO A 266 5.38 -1.29 -3.29
N ALA A 267 4.45 -1.73 -4.17
CA ALA A 267 3.58 -0.84 -4.92
C ALA A 267 2.61 -0.16 -3.95
N ALA A 268 2.20 1.07 -4.24
CA ALA A 268 1.37 1.80 -3.27
C ALA A 268 -0.03 1.20 -3.12
N GLY A 269 -0.74 0.85 -4.20
CA GLY A 269 -2.06 0.21 -4.04
C GLY A 269 -2.87 -0.03 -5.31
N LEU A 270 -3.73 -1.04 -5.22
CA LEU A 270 -4.60 -1.49 -6.29
C LEU A 270 -5.95 -0.75 -6.26
N PRO A 271 -6.46 -0.24 -7.38
CA PRO A 271 -5.93 -0.32 -8.74
C PRO A 271 -5.08 0.88 -9.19
N TRP A 272 -5.20 2.03 -8.51
CA TRP A 272 -4.74 3.34 -9.04
C TRP A 272 -3.24 3.58 -8.88
N PHE A 273 -2.60 2.88 -7.93
CA PHE A 273 -1.23 3.16 -7.49
C PHE A 273 -0.33 1.92 -7.55
N MET A 274 -0.55 1.03 -8.56
CA MET A 274 0.25 -0.18 -8.75
C MET A 274 1.61 0.10 -9.37
N THR A 275 2.37 0.99 -8.72
CA THR A 275 3.72 1.39 -9.12
C THR A 275 4.54 1.83 -7.90
N MET A 276 5.78 2.26 -8.13
CA MET A 276 6.67 2.77 -7.10
C MET A 276 6.29 4.19 -6.69
N PHE A 277 6.01 4.38 -5.39
CA PHE A 277 5.87 5.67 -4.73
C PHE A 277 6.94 5.81 -3.66
N GLY A 278 7.57 6.99 -3.56
CA GLY A 278 8.65 7.22 -2.60
C GLY A 278 8.15 7.14 -1.16
N ARG A 279 7.19 7.98 -0.80
CA ARG A 279 6.60 8.06 0.54
C ARG A 279 5.96 6.76 0.99
N ASP A 280 5.09 6.17 0.13
CA ASP A 280 4.31 4.97 0.45
C ASP A 280 5.22 3.77 0.70
N SER A 281 6.22 3.56 -0.17
CA SER A 281 7.17 2.47 0.00
C SER A 281 8.03 2.64 1.25
N ILE A 282 8.39 3.89 1.63
CA ILE A 282 9.15 4.17 2.86
C ILE A 282 8.29 3.89 4.10
N PHE A 283 7.06 4.40 4.17
CA PHE A 283 6.17 4.15 5.31
C PHE A 283 5.84 2.68 5.45
N THR A 284 5.52 1.98 4.35
CA THR A 284 5.28 0.53 4.36
C THR A 284 6.51 -0.23 4.85
N SER A 285 7.72 0.16 4.41
CA SER A 285 8.96 -0.45 4.85
C SER A 285 9.23 -0.23 6.36
N LEU A 286 8.92 0.96 6.90
CA LEU A 286 9.02 1.24 8.34
C LEU A 286 8.05 0.38 9.16
N GLN A 287 6.82 0.20 8.66
CA GLN A 287 5.80 -0.64 9.30
C GLN A 287 6.19 -2.12 9.30
N ALA A 288 6.72 -2.59 8.17
CA ALA A 288 7.06 -4.00 7.96
C ALA A 288 8.46 -4.39 8.45
N LEU A 289 9.29 -3.47 8.90
CA LEU A 289 10.70 -3.71 9.23
C LEU A 289 10.93 -4.88 10.22
N PRO A 290 10.11 -5.06 11.29
CA PRO A 290 10.23 -6.23 12.18
C PRO A 290 9.90 -7.57 11.51
N PHE A 291 9.22 -7.56 10.37
CA PHE A 291 8.71 -8.73 9.68
C PHE A 291 9.50 -9.05 8.41
N SER A 292 9.99 -8.02 7.71
CA SER A 292 10.80 -8.14 6.50
C SER A 292 11.73 -6.96 6.32
N SER A 293 12.96 -7.07 6.77
CA SER A 293 13.99 -6.04 6.56
C SER A 293 14.46 -5.94 5.09
N GLU A 294 14.28 -7.01 4.30
CA GLU A 294 14.61 -7.00 2.86
C GLU A 294 13.79 -5.96 2.09
N MET A 295 12.51 -5.79 2.44
CA MET A 295 11.64 -4.78 1.84
C MET A 295 12.22 -3.36 2.02
N ALA A 296 12.70 -3.03 3.22
CA ALA A 296 13.35 -1.75 3.49
C ALA A 296 14.66 -1.58 2.70
N ALA A 297 15.48 -2.63 2.64
CA ALA A 297 16.73 -2.60 1.88
C ALA A 297 16.48 -2.36 0.38
N ASN A 298 15.50 -3.04 -0.20
CA ASN A 298 15.14 -2.89 -1.60
C ASN A 298 14.50 -1.52 -1.91
N THR A 299 13.65 -1.01 -1.02
CA THR A 299 13.09 0.35 -1.11
C THR A 299 14.20 1.41 -1.13
N LEU A 300 15.16 1.33 -0.20
CA LEU A 300 16.28 2.25 -0.13
C LEU A 300 17.14 2.22 -1.41
N LYS A 301 17.46 1.03 -1.92
CA LYS A 301 18.20 0.86 -3.17
C LYS A 301 17.43 1.42 -4.36
N ALA A 302 16.14 1.11 -4.48
CA ALA A 302 15.33 1.57 -5.60
C ALA A 302 15.21 3.10 -5.61
N LEU A 303 14.91 3.72 -4.49
CA LEU A 303 14.78 5.17 -4.40
C LEU A 303 16.10 5.89 -4.65
N SER A 304 17.24 5.30 -4.25
CA SER A 304 18.56 5.88 -4.47
C SER A 304 18.94 5.98 -5.96
N VAL A 305 18.44 5.08 -6.80
CA VAL A 305 18.71 5.08 -8.26
C VAL A 305 18.09 6.30 -8.96
N TRP A 306 16.90 6.71 -8.49
CA TRP A 306 16.16 7.84 -9.06
C TRP A 306 16.18 9.09 -8.18
N GLN A 307 17.15 9.21 -7.28
CA GLN A 307 17.31 10.46 -6.53
C GLN A 307 17.61 11.61 -7.49
N GLY A 308 16.93 12.74 -7.29
CA GLY A 308 17.06 13.92 -8.15
C GLY A 308 18.50 14.43 -8.25
N SER A 309 18.90 14.86 -9.44
CA SER A 309 20.26 15.24 -9.77
C SER A 309 20.39 16.64 -10.36
N ARG A 310 19.27 17.25 -10.73
CA ARG A 310 19.18 18.56 -11.40
C ARG A 310 17.95 19.33 -10.95
N VAL A 311 17.87 20.59 -11.32
CA VAL A 311 16.64 21.38 -11.21
C VAL A 311 15.85 21.21 -12.50
N ASP A 312 14.63 20.68 -12.39
CA ASP A 312 13.71 20.47 -13.51
C ASP A 312 12.29 20.84 -13.06
N ASP A 313 11.78 21.98 -13.55
CA ASP A 313 10.48 22.51 -13.16
C ASP A 313 9.30 21.66 -13.65
N PHE A 314 9.45 20.94 -14.76
CA PHE A 314 8.42 20.05 -15.27
C PHE A 314 8.17 18.87 -14.33
N ARG A 315 9.23 18.34 -13.69
CA ARG A 315 9.19 17.19 -12.80
C ARG A 315 9.19 17.56 -11.31
N ASP A 316 9.23 18.86 -10.98
CA ASP A 316 9.50 19.34 -9.60
C ASP A 316 10.79 18.75 -9.01
N GLU A 317 11.80 18.44 -9.86
CA GLU A 317 13.04 17.80 -9.47
C GLU A 317 14.03 18.82 -8.89
N ASP A 318 14.68 18.48 -7.78
CA ASP A 318 15.84 19.16 -7.20
C ASP A 318 16.95 18.16 -6.92
N PRO A 319 18.24 18.58 -6.94
CA PRO A 319 19.34 17.73 -6.50
C PRO A 319 19.12 17.19 -5.08
N GLY A 320 19.24 15.88 -4.91
CA GLY A 320 19.05 15.21 -3.62
C GLY A 320 17.62 14.84 -3.26
N ARG A 321 16.62 15.33 -3.97
CA ARG A 321 15.21 15.04 -3.72
C ARG A 321 14.87 13.60 -4.04
N ILE A 322 14.09 12.92 -3.18
CA ILE A 322 13.55 11.59 -3.45
C ILE A 322 12.25 11.72 -4.24
N LEU A 323 12.03 10.83 -5.21
CA LEU A 323 10.87 10.86 -6.09
C LEU A 323 9.55 10.69 -5.33
N HIS A 324 8.48 11.25 -5.89
CA HIS A 324 7.11 11.00 -5.47
C HIS A 324 6.59 9.70 -6.07
N GLU A 325 6.59 9.60 -7.41
CA GLU A 325 6.13 8.40 -8.12
C GLU A 325 6.86 8.18 -9.45
N MET A 326 6.80 6.94 -9.95
CA MET A 326 7.33 6.51 -11.24
C MET A 326 6.24 5.80 -12.03
N ARG A 327 5.98 6.27 -13.25
CA ARG A 327 4.98 5.69 -14.15
C ARG A 327 5.59 5.26 -15.48
N TYR A 328 4.95 4.29 -16.13
CA TYR A 328 5.45 3.64 -17.34
C TYR A 328 4.44 3.69 -18.51
N GLY A 329 3.36 4.44 -18.36
CA GLY A 329 2.30 4.57 -19.35
C GLY A 329 2.66 5.50 -20.51
N GLU A 330 1.74 5.61 -21.48
CA GLU A 330 1.92 6.44 -22.68
C GLU A 330 2.06 7.92 -22.38
N MET A 331 1.22 8.45 -21.48
CA MET A 331 1.21 9.88 -21.16
C MET A 331 2.53 10.36 -20.56
N THR A 332 3.21 9.49 -19.81
CA THR A 332 4.53 9.80 -19.26
C THR A 332 5.65 9.57 -20.28
N ALA A 333 5.52 8.59 -21.15
CA ALA A 333 6.49 8.34 -22.23
C ALA A 333 6.58 9.52 -23.24
N PHE A 334 5.49 10.27 -23.43
CA PHE A 334 5.44 11.46 -24.29
C PHE A 334 5.47 12.79 -23.51
N GLU A 335 5.86 12.77 -22.24
CA GLU A 335 5.95 13.96 -21.37
C GLU A 335 4.64 14.80 -21.31
N GLU A 336 3.48 14.14 -21.47
CA GLU A 336 2.18 14.77 -21.25
C GLU A 336 1.84 14.87 -19.76
N ARG A 337 2.49 14.01 -18.96
CA ARG A 337 2.51 13.99 -17.48
C ARG A 337 3.95 13.85 -16.99
N PRO A 338 4.33 14.49 -15.87
CA PRO A 338 5.72 14.53 -15.42
C PRO A 338 6.21 13.26 -14.69
N HIS A 339 5.38 12.21 -14.58
CA HIS A 339 5.53 11.11 -13.61
C HIS A 339 6.51 9.99 -14.01
N SER A 340 7.59 10.32 -14.72
CA SER A 340 8.61 9.32 -15.13
C SER A 340 10.06 9.82 -15.03
N PRO A 341 10.59 10.04 -13.81
CA PRO A 341 9.99 10.16 -12.49
C PRO A 341 9.39 11.55 -12.21
N TYR A 342 8.52 11.65 -11.19
CA TYR A 342 8.00 12.90 -10.65
C TYR A 342 8.45 13.09 -9.19
N TYR A 343 8.80 14.34 -8.80
CA TYR A 343 9.38 14.63 -7.49
C TYR A 343 8.51 15.51 -6.59
N GLY A 344 7.26 15.71 -6.96
CA GLY A 344 6.32 16.59 -6.25
C GLY A 344 5.86 16.09 -4.88
N CYS A 345 6.81 15.70 -4.02
CA CYS A 345 6.59 15.45 -2.59
C CYS A 345 7.77 15.96 -1.77
N ALA A 346 7.50 16.52 -0.60
CA ALA A 346 8.54 17.08 0.27
C ALA A 346 8.87 16.18 1.48
N ASP A 347 8.11 15.10 1.65
CA ASP A 347 8.22 14.16 2.78
C ASP A 347 9.14 12.97 2.51
N ALA A 348 9.16 12.42 1.30
CA ALA A 348 9.95 11.24 0.98
C ALA A 348 11.45 11.44 1.20
N THR A 349 11.96 12.66 1.00
CA THR A 349 13.40 12.96 1.13
C THR A 349 13.92 12.86 2.57
N PRO A 350 13.33 13.54 3.57
CA PRO A 350 13.73 13.32 4.96
C PRO A 350 13.39 11.90 5.44
N LEU A 351 12.28 11.32 5.01
CA LEU A 351 11.89 9.95 5.38
C LEU A 351 12.85 8.88 4.85
N PHE A 352 13.56 9.12 3.75
CA PHE A 352 14.62 8.23 3.26
C PHE A 352 15.75 8.06 4.29
N VAL A 353 16.17 9.15 4.91
CA VAL A 353 17.21 9.13 5.98
C VAL A 353 16.66 8.43 7.24
N VAL A 354 15.39 8.67 7.57
CA VAL A 354 14.72 8.01 8.70
C VAL A 354 14.68 6.49 8.50
N LEU A 355 14.29 6.02 7.30
CA LEU A 355 14.27 4.59 6.99
C LEU A 355 15.67 3.97 7.01
N LEU A 356 16.66 4.68 6.48
CA LEU A 356 18.07 4.20 6.46
C LEU A 356 18.61 3.96 7.87
N ASP A 357 18.35 4.88 8.79
CA ASP A 357 18.72 4.75 10.20
C ASP A 357 17.96 3.62 10.90
N GLU A 358 16.64 3.54 10.71
CA GLU A 358 15.82 2.51 11.35
C GLU A 358 16.20 1.10 10.85
N TYR A 359 16.52 0.99 9.54
CA TYR A 359 17.03 -0.25 8.96
C TYR A 359 18.35 -0.69 9.63
N GLU A 360 19.32 0.23 9.82
CA GLU A 360 20.57 -0.11 10.50
C GLU A 360 20.34 -0.50 11.96
N ARG A 361 19.51 0.25 12.68
CA ARG A 361 19.18 -0.05 14.09
C ARG A 361 18.56 -1.43 14.24
N TRP A 362 17.74 -1.84 13.29
CA TRP A 362 17.07 -3.15 13.32
C TRP A 362 17.98 -4.28 12.89
N THR A 363 18.72 -4.12 11.78
CA THR A 363 19.47 -5.19 11.13
C THR A 363 20.94 -5.26 11.53
N GLY A 364 21.54 -4.14 11.92
CA GLY A 364 22.99 -4.00 12.08
C GLY A 364 23.78 -3.97 10.76
N ASP A 365 23.10 -3.90 9.60
CA ASP A 365 23.77 -3.88 8.30
C ASP A 365 24.34 -2.50 7.94
N ALA A 366 25.50 -2.22 8.52
CA ALA A 366 26.25 -1.01 8.21
C ALA A 366 26.81 -0.95 6.77
N ARG A 367 26.82 -2.06 6.01
CA ARG A 367 27.35 -2.08 4.62
C ARG A 367 26.42 -1.34 3.68
N LEU A 368 25.12 -1.60 3.74
CA LEU A 368 24.13 -0.86 2.94
C LEU A 368 24.13 0.63 3.30
N VAL A 369 24.20 0.94 4.59
CA VAL A 369 24.21 2.34 5.08
C VAL A 369 25.43 3.10 4.58
N ARG A 370 26.63 2.48 4.53
CA ARG A 370 27.84 3.09 3.92
C ARG A 370 27.71 3.21 2.40
N ALA A 371 27.10 2.22 1.74
CA ALA A 371 26.89 2.26 0.29
C ALA A 371 25.95 3.41 -0.12
N LEU A 372 25.00 3.78 0.73
CA LEU A 372 24.03 4.86 0.51
C LEU A 372 24.38 6.17 1.23
N GLU A 373 25.59 6.30 1.77
CA GLU A 373 26.04 7.51 2.46
C GLU A 373 25.92 8.76 1.60
N TYR A 374 26.35 8.68 0.34
CA TYR A 374 26.28 9.81 -0.60
C TYR A 374 24.84 10.29 -0.80
N GLN A 375 23.92 9.36 -1.04
CA GLN A 375 22.51 9.68 -1.23
C GLN A 375 21.85 10.25 0.02
N ALA A 376 22.20 9.72 1.19
CA ALA A 376 21.70 10.24 2.46
C ALA A 376 22.21 11.67 2.74
N ARG A 377 23.46 11.97 2.41
CA ARG A 377 24.03 13.33 2.52
C ARG A 377 23.36 14.31 1.56
N LEU A 378 23.06 13.88 0.32
CA LEU A 378 22.29 14.68 -0.63
C LEU A 378 20.86 14.95 -0.14
N ALA A 379 20.19 13.94 0.43
CA ALA A 379 18.85 14.10 1.01
C ALA A 379 18.85 15.09 2.21
N LEU A 380 19.87 15.04 3.06
CA LEU A 380 20.06 16.01 4.16
C LEU A 380 20.35 17.42 3.62
N ALA A 381 21.19 17.55 2.59
CA ALA A 381 21.49 18.83 1.96
C ALA A 381 20.24 19.43 1.29
N TRP A 382 19.40 18.60 0.66
CA TRP A 382 18.15 19.07 0.06
C TRP A 382 17.24 19.79 1.07
N ILE A 383 17.18 19.32 2.32
CA ILE A 383 16.39 19.94 3.39
C ILE A 383 16.80 21.40 3.60
N ASP A 384 18.09 21.69 3.53
CA ASP A 384 18.64 23.02 3.85
C ASP A 384 18.76 23.90 2.61
N ASP A 385 19.15 23.32 1.45
CA ASP A 385 19.51 24.07 0.25
C ASP A 385 18.32 24.33 -0.69
N TYR A 386 17.31 23.45 -0.69
CA TYR A 386 16.20 23.50 -1.66
C TYR A 386 14.81 23.58 -1.04
N ALA A 387 14.60 23.04 0.16
CA ALA A 387 13.26 22.93 0.74
C ALA A 387 12.83 24.14 1.58
N ASP A 388 13.76 24.99 2.00
CA ASP A 388 13.47 26.25 2.69
C ASP A 388 13.21 27.38 1.68
N LEU A 389 12.01 27.36 1.07
CA LEU A 389 11.65 28.34 0.03
C LEU A 389 11.46 29.77 0.56
N GLN A 390 11.37 29.97 1.88
CA GLN A 390 11.11 31.25 2.53
C GLN A 390 12.32 31.78 3.29
N GLY A 391 13.41 31.01 3.39
CA GLY A 391 14.61 31.39 4.16
C GLY A 391 14.36 31.50 5.67
N ASN A 392 13.32 30.81 6.18
CA ASN A 392 12.93 30.83 7.60
C ASN A 392 13.34 29.56 8.37
N GLY A 393 14.00 28.63 7.68
CA GLY A 393 14.50 27.37 8.21
C GLY A 393 13.46 26.28 8.35
N TYR A 394 12.33 26.39 7.66
CA TYR A 394 11.29 25.36 7.58
C TYR A 394 11.19 24.77 6.20
N ILE A 395 11.01 23.44 6.12
CA ILE A 395 10.63 22.81 4.85
C ILE A 395 9.28 23.36 4.43
N SER A 396 9.22 23.91 3.22
CA SER A 396 8.01 24.37 2.58
C SER A 396 7.97 23.89 1.14
N TYR A 397 6.78 23.86 0.55
CA TYR A 397 6.60 23.42 -0.83
C TYR A 397 5.72 24.38 -1.63
N LYS A 398 6.04 24.39 -2.92
CA LYS A 398 5.24 25.04 -3.98
C LYS A 398 5.52 24.27 -5.26
N ARG A 399 4.46 23.83 -5.97
CA ARG A 399 4.64 23.19 -7.28
C ARG A 399 5.22 24.18 -8.27
N ARG A 400 6.18 23.77 -9.09
CA ARG A 400 6.73 24.55 -10.23
C ARG A 400 5.97 24.21 -11.51
N ASN A 401 5.54 22.94 -11.67
CA ASN A 401 4.65 22.55 -12.75
C ASN A 401 3.19 22.91 -12.40
N GLU A 402 2.76 24.11 -12.75
CA GLU A 402 1.41 24.62 -12.44
C GLU A 402 0.29 23.87 -13.18
N LYS A 403 0.58 23.20 -14.31
CA LYS A 403 -0.41 22.54 -15.15
C LYS A 403 -0.78 21.13 -14.69
N THR A 404 0.22 20.35 -14.32
CA THR A 404 0.06 18.91 -14.08
C THR A 404 0.72 18.43 -12.78
N GLY A 405 1.43 19.32 -12.06
CA GLY A 405 2.03 19.02 -10.76
C GLY A 405 1.01 19.05 -9.62
N LEU A 406 1.29 18.31 -8.54
CA LEU A 406 0.47 18.25 -7.33
C LEU A 406 0.48 19.61 -6.59
N GLU A 407 -0.69 20.08 -6.17
CA GLU A 407 -0.80 21.31 -5.38
C GLU A 407 -0.19 21.16 -4.00
N ASN A 408 -0.54 20.10 -3.28
CA ASN A 408 0.08 19.77 -2.01
C ASN A 408 1.14 18.68 -2.21
N GLN A 409 2.32 18.88 -1.61
CA GLN A 409 3.48 18.00 -1.70
C GLN A 409 3.83 17.37 -0.34
N CYS A 410 2.84 17.23 0.53
CA CYS A 410 2.86 16.51 1.80
C CYS A 410 2.02 15.22 1.69
N TRP A 411 1.93 14.42 2.78
CA TRP A 411 1.21 13.16 2.70
C TRP A 411 -0.29 13.32 2.38
N LYS A 412 -0.89 14.44 2.77
CA LYS A 412 -2.25 14.83 2.40
C LYS A 412 -2.20 15.66 1.11
N ASP A 413 -1.99 15.01 -0.01
CA ASP A 413 -1.68 15.66 -1.28
C ASP A 413 -2.92 16.15 -2.09
N SER A 414 -4.16 15.89 -1.63
CA SER A 414 -5.35 16.45 -2.25
C SER A 414 -5.39 17.99 -2.11
N TRP A 415 -5.94 18.66 -3.11
CA TRP A 415 -5.91 20.12 -3.23
C TRP A 415 -6.49 20.89 -2.04
N ASP A 416 -7.48 20.29 -1.36
CA ASP A 416 -8.26 20.89 -0.25
C ASP A 416 -7.79 20.47 1.15
N SER A 417 -6.76 19.66 1.25
CA SER A 417 -6.33 19.01 2.49
C SER A 417 -5.71 19.96 3.52
N ILE A 418 -5.13 21.07 3.06
CA ILE A 418 -4.48 22.07 3.91
C ILE A 418 -5.34 23.31 3.93
N SER A 419 -5.98 23.60 5.07
CA SER A 419 -6.90 24.72 5.24
C SER A 419 -6.82 25.31 6.63
N TYR A 420 -7.24 26.57 6.76
CA TYR A 420 -7.48 27.19 8.07
C TYR A 420 -8.69 26.56 8.77
N ARG A 421 -8.86 26.84 10.05
CA ARG A 421 -10.01 26.40 10.87
C ARG A 421 -11.36 26.78 10.25
N ASP A 422 -11.42 27.93 9.58
CA ASP A 422 -12.63 28.44 8.91
C ASP A 422 -12.87 27.84 7.50
N GLY A 423 -11.95 27.01 7.01
CA GLY A 423 -12.05 26.32 5.71
C GLY A 423 -11.41 27.06 4.54
N ARG A 424 -10.84 28.26 4.72
CA ARG A 424 -10.05 28.92 3.66
C ARG A 424 -8.80 28.13 3.35
N ILE A 425 -8.38 28.15 2.07
CA ILE A 425 -7.15 27.51 1.61
C ILE A 425 -6.01 28.55 1.65
N PRO A 426 -4.86 28.25 2.30
CA PRO A 426 -3.70 29.15 2.32
C PRO A 426 -3.03 29.25 0.94
N GLY A 427 -2.33 30.37 0.71
CA GLY A 427 -1.43 30.54 -0.44
C GLY A 427 -0.20 29.63 -0.39
N PHE A 428 0.67 29.75 -1.37
CA PHE A 428 1.97 29.05 -1.44
C PHE A 428 3.13 30.04 -1.28
N PRO A 429 4.30 29.59 -0.75
CA PRO A 429 4.59 28.23 -0.28
C PRO A 429 3.89 27.88 1.04
N ARG A 430 3.76 26.57 1.33
CA ARG A 430 3.19 26.03 2.57
C ARG A 430 4.22 25.19 3.31
N ALA A 431 4.34 25.41 4.62
CA ALA A 431 5.19 24.61 5.50
C ALA A 431 4.32 23.78 6.43
N THR A 432 3.96 22.54 6.05
CA THR A 432 3.12 21.68 6.91
C THR A 432 3.90 21.17 8.11
N CYS A 433 3.22 20.92 9.21
CA CYS A 433 3.83 20.63 10.49
C CYS A 433 4.57 19.28 10.52
N GLU A 434 4.03 18.24 9.88
CA GLU A 434 4.66 16.91 9.82
C GLU A 434 5.99 16.93 9.04
N LEU A 435 6.12 17.76 8.00
CA LEU A 435 7.37 17.94 7.27
C LEU A 435 8.50 18.42 8.19
N GLN A 436 8.17 19.32 9.12
CA GLN A 436 9.15 19.80 10.12
C GLN A 436 9.55 18.66 11.08
N GLY A 437 8.55 17.82 11.45
CA GLY A 437 8.80 16.62 12.23
C GLY A 437 9.75 15.65 11.53
N TYR A 438 9.52 15.39 10.24
CA TYR A 438 10.37 14.48 9.45
C TYR A 438 11.78 15.05 9.23
N ALA A 439 11.92 16.36 8.98
CA ALA A 439 13.21 17.01 8.89
C ALA A 439 14.00 16.93 10.21
N TYR A 440 13.32 17.16 11.34
CA TYR A 440 13.91 17.01 12.66
C TYR A 440 14.42 15.59 12.89
N ASP A 441 13.58 14.58 12.65
CA ASP A 441 13.94 13.16 12.86
C ASP A 441 15.07 12.72 11.91
N ALA A 442 15.03 13.17 10.63
CA ALA A 442 16.11 12.93 9.66
C ALA A 442 17.46 13.49 10.13
N LYS A 443 17.48 14.72 10.67
CA LYS A 443 18.72 15.34 11.20
C LYS A 443 19.23 14.60 12.44
N VAL A 444 18.37 14.25 13.39
CA VAL A 444 18.75 13.47 14.60
C VAL A 444 19.32 12.10 14.20
N ARG A 445 18.67 11.39 13.29
CA ARG A 445 19.09 10.07 12.82
C ARG A 445 20.33 10.17 11.92
N GLY A 446 20.39 11.17 11.05
CA GLY A 446 21.58 11.48 10.26
C GLY A 446 22.80 11.76 11.14
N ALA A 447 22.63 12.49 12.25
CA ALA A 447 23.70 12.73 13.23
C ALA A 447 24.19 11.40 13.87
N ARG A 448 23.27 10.47 14.21
CA ARG A 448 23.65 9.13 14.69
C ARG A 448 24.42 8.36 13.64
N LEU A 449 23.93 8.29 12.40
CA LEU A 449 24.61 7.60 11.29
C LEU A 449 26.00 8.20 11.02
N ALA A 450 26.12 9.53 11.02
CA ALA A 450 27.40 10.22 10.86
C ALA A 450 28.40 9.82 11.97
N ARG A 451 27.96 9.81 13.21
CA ARG A 451 28.80 9.47 14.36
C ARG A 451 29.17 7.98 14.39
N GLU A 452 28.20 7.11 14.22
CA GLU A 452 28.37 5.66 14.49
C GLU A 452 28.81 4.87 13.25
N VAL A 453 28.33 5.22 12.05
CA VAL A 453 28.56 4.44 10.84
C VAL A 453 29.54 5.10 9.87
N TRP A 454 29.35 6.39 9.57
CA TRP A 454 30.19 7.12 8.61
C TRP A 454 31.46 7.69 9.22
N LYS A 455 31.53 7.75 10.57
CA LYS A 455 32.67 8.27 11.33
C LYS A 455 33.00 9.76 11.05
N ASP A 456 31.97 10.52 10.75
CA ASP A 456 32.03 11.97 10.49
C ASP A 456 31.46 12.74 11.70
N GLN A 457 32.33 13.09 12.63
CA GLN A 457 31.95 13.78 13.87
C GLN A 457 31.54 15.24 13.61
N GLU A 458 32.09 15.89 12.61
CA GLU A 458 31.77 17.27 12.27
C GLU A 458 30.32 17.37 11.75
N LEU A 459 29.95 16.48 10.82
CA LEU A 459 28.57 16.37 10.33
C LEU A 459 27.62 16.04 11.48
N ALA A 460 27.97 15.13 12.37
CA ALA A 460 27.12 14.74 13.49
C ALA A 460 26.80 15.93 14.40
N VAL A 461 27.80 16.72 14.78
CA VAL A 461 27.64 17.90 15.65
C VAL A 461 26.80 18.98 14.96
N ARG A 462 27.00 19.19 13.64
CA ARG A 462 26.21 20.13 12.85
C ARG A 462 24.73 19.74 12.84
N LEU A 463 24.43 18.49 12.49
CA LEU A 463 23.05 17.99 12.41
C LEU A 463 22.34 18.03 13.77
N ASP A 464 23.02 17.66 14.87
CA ASP A 464 22.46 17.76 16.24
C ASP A 464 22.06 19.19 16.59
N LYS A 465 22.92 20.17 16.24
CA LYS A 465 22.64 21.59 16.46
C LYS A 465 21.43 22.05 15.63
N GLU A 466 21.40 21.73 14.35
CA GLU A 466 20.32 22.10 13.44
C GLU A 466 18.98 21.49 13.89
N ALA A 467 18.97 20.21 14.31
CA ALA A 467 17.80 19.56 14.87
C ALA A 467 17.28 20.25 16.13
N ALA A 468 18.18 20.57 17.07
CA ALA A 468 17.82 21.28 18.30
C ALA A 468 17.25 22.69 18.01
N ASP A 469 17.82 23.40 17.04
CA ASP A 469 17.35 24.73 16.62
C ASP A 469 15.97 24.65 15.94
N LEU A 470 15.76 23.68 15.05
CA LEU A 470 14.46 23.44 14.41
C LEU A 470 13.40 23.11 15.45
N LYS A 471 13.68 22.21 16.40
CA LYS A 471 12.74 21.85 17.47
C LYS A 471 12.32 23.05 18.30
N ARG A 472 13.27 23.92 18.70
CA ARG A 472 12.94 25.13 19.48
C ARG A 472 12.02 26.08 18.72
N ARG A 473 12.36 26.38 17.45
CA ARG A 473 11.55 27.27 16.60
C ARG A 473 10.17 26.67 16.36
N PHE A 474 10.10 25.40 15.97
CA PHE A 474 8.85 24.70 15.72
C PHE A 474 7.89 24.77 16.92
N ASN A 475 8.36 24.44 18.13
CA ASN A 475 7.52 24.46 19.32
C ASN A 475 7.04 25.86 19.70
N ARG A 476 7.68 26.92 19.24
CA ARG A 476 7.24 28.30 19.40
C ARG A 476 6.25 28.72 18.32
N ASP A 477 6.59 28.50 17.04
CA ASP A 477 5.93 29.12 15.89
C ASP A 477 4.67 28.38 15.45
N PHE A 478 4.65 27.04 15.59
CA PHE A 478 3.48 26.22 15.25
C PHE A 478 2.48 26.04 16.39
N TRP A 479 2.79 26.45 17.61
CA TRP A 479 1.92 26.22 18.76
C TRP A 479 0.71 27.14 18.75
N VAL A 480 -0.50 26.57 18.57
CA VAL A 480 -1.80 27.26 18.69
C VAL A 480 -2.21 27.29 20.15
N SER A 481 -1.98 28.42 20.83
CA SER A 481 -2.08 28.51 22.29
C SER A 481 -3.49 28.38 22.81
N ASP A 482 -4.51 28.93 22.13
CA ASP A 482 -5.93 28.83 22.50
C ASP A 482 -6.49 27.42 22.26
N GLY A 483 -5.89 26.66 21.32
CA GLY A 483 -6.27 25.31 20.99
C GLY A 483 -5.50 24.22 21.72
N GLU A 484 -4.30 24.51 22.22
CA GLU A 484 -3.37 23.56 22.84
C GLU A 484 -2.99 22.38 21.89
N TYR A 485 -2.65 22.71 20.62
CA TYR A 485 -2.17 21.80 19.59
C TYR A 485 -1.26 22.56 18.63
N PHE A 486 -0.65 21.85 17.64
CA PHE A 486 0.19 22.49 16.61
C PHE A 486 -0.63 22.79 15.36
N ALA A 487 -0.44 23.97 14.80
CA ALA A 487 -1.02 24.38 13.52
C ALA A 487 -0.69 23.36 12.41
N LEU A 488 -1.62 23.17 11.50
CA LEU A 488 -1.47 22.25 10.36
C LEU A 488 -0.30 22.68 9.45
N ALA A 489 -0.12 24.00 9.27
CA ALA A 489 0.98 24.56 8.48
C ALA A 489 1.30 26.00 8.92
N LEU A 490 2.40 26.56 8.38
CA LEU A 490 2.57 27.99 8.20
C LEU A 490 2.35 28.33 6.71
N ASP A 491 1.68 29.45 6.47
CA ASP A 491 1.45 29.96 5.11
C ASP A 491 2.64 30.80 4.59
N ALA A 492 2.46 31.43 3.41
CA ALA A 492 3.46 32.24 2.77
C ALA A 492 3.96 33.45 3.62
N ASP A 493 3.12 33.96 4.49
CA ASP A 493 3.42 35.09 5.39
C ASP A 493 3.91 34.63 6.76
N GLY A 494 4.04 33.31 6.98
CA GLY A 494 4.40 32.70 8.25
C GLY A 494 3.26 32.65 9.27
N ALA A 495 2.01 32.92 8.85
CA ALA A 495 0.84 32.82 9.71
C ALA A 495 0.42 31.35 9.90
N GLN A 496 -0.12 31.04 11.10
CA GLN A 496 -0.57 29.70 11.45
C GLN A 496 -1.82 29.32 10.66
N VAL A 497 -1.76 28.23 9.88
CA VAL A 497 -2.90 27.53 9.31
C VAL A 497 -3.47 26.63 10.42
N ASP A 498 -4.41 27.15 11.15
CA ASP A 498 -4.78 26.73 12.50
C ASP A 498 -5.80 25.58 12.59
N ALA A 499 -6.03 24.83 11.51
CA ALA A 499 -6.91 23.66 11.58
C ALA A 499 -6.34 22.54 12.46
N LEU A 500 -7.23 21.89 13.24
CA LEU A 500 -6.89 20.71 14.03
C LEU A 500 -6.98 19.45 13.18
N ALA A 501 -5.86 18.76 12.98
CA ALA A 501 -5.73 17.62 12.09
C ALA A 501 -4.86 16.50 12.68
N SER A 502 -4.98 15.30 12.10
CA SER A 502 -4.21 14.10 12.49
C SER A 502 -2.69 14.26 12.36
N ASN A 503 -2.22 15.21 11.55
CA ASN A 503 -0.80 15.54 11.38
C ASN A 503 -0.08 15.77 12.72
N ASN A 504 -0.80 16.21 13.76
CA ASN A 504 -0.29 16.33 15.13
C ASN A 504 0.26 15.00 15.69
N GLY A 505 -0.27 13.86 15.25
CA GLY A 505 0.22 12.54 15.65
C GLY A 505 1.61 12.22 15.10
N HIS A 506 1.90 12.64 13.87
CA HIS A 506 3.22 12.49 13.26
C HIS A 506 4.31 13.30 13.97
N LEU A 507 3.93 14.38 14.65
CA LEU A 507 4.84 15.17 15.49
C LEU A 507 5.31 14.41 16.73
N LEU A 508 4.45 13.56 17.30
CA LEU A 508 4.83 12.67 18.40
C LEU A 508 5.75 11.57 17.90
N TRP A 509 5.43 10.96 16.76
CA TRP A 509 6.28 9.91 16.19
C TRP A 509 7.70 10.42 15.86
N SER A 510 7.81 11.57 15.21
CA SER A 510 9.11 12.17 14.87
C SER A 510 9.92 12.64 16.11
N GLY A 511 9.24 12.90 17.24
CA GLY A 511 9.89 13.37 18.47
C GLY A 511 10.15 14.87 18.55
N ILE A 512 9.61 15.66 17.60
CA ILE A 512 9.83 17.14 17.57
C ILE A 512 9.08 17.88 18.69
N VAL A 513 8.01 17.30 19.23
CA VAL A 513 7.18 17.90 20.29
C VAL A 513 7.94 18.00 21.62
N ASP A 514 7.88 19.14 22.29
CA ASP A 514 8.40 19.26 23.65
C ASP A 514 7.54 18.44 24.64
N ARG A 515 8.17 17.77 25.60
CA ARG A 515 7.50 16.86 26.53
C ARG A 515 6.36 17.52 27.32
N ASN A 516 6.47 18.82 27.65
CA ASN A 516 5.43 19.58 28.35
C ASN A 516 4.16 19.80 27.51
N LYS A 517 4.26 19.81 26.16
CA LYS A 517 3.15 19.96 25.22
C LYS A 517 2.53 18.62 24.79
N ALA A 518 3.28 17.54 24.89
CA ALA A 518 2.87 16.22 24.38
C ALA A 518 1.54 15.73 24.97
N ARG A 519 1.26 15.99 26.27
CA ARG A 519 -0.01 15.61 26.91
C ARG A 519 -1.20 16.35 26.32
N ALA A 520 -1.04 17.63 25.97
CA ALA A 520 -2.09 18.41 25.33
C ALA A 520 -2.38 17.86 23.92
N VAL A 521 -1.33 17.58 23.13
CA VAL A 521 -1.45 16.96 21.80
C VAL A 521 -2.17 15.60 21.89
N ALA A 522 -1.77 14.72 22.82
CA ALA A 522 -2.42 13.43 23.01
C ALA A 522 -3.91 13.57 23.35
N ARG A 523 -4.25 14.51 24.24
CA ARG A 523 -5.65 14.81 24.60
C ARG A 523 -6.46 15.30 23.39
N ARG A 524 -5.87 16.14 22.50
CA ARG A 524 -6.53 16.61 21.29
C ARG A 524 -6.75 15.51 20.28
N LEU A 525 -5.74 14.66 20.04
CA LEU A 525 -5.86 13.48 19.16
C LEU A 525 -6.98 12.53 19.62
N MET A 526 -7.14 12.35 20.93
CA MET A 526 -8.17 11.48 21.52
C MET A 526 -9.50 12.20 21.83
N SER A 527 -9.65 13.47 21.41
CA SER A 527 -10.91 14.20 21.59
C SER A 527 -12.00 13.66 20.64
N PRO A 528 -13.30 13.83 20.99
CA PRO A 528 -14.41 13.37 20.13
C PRO A 528 -14.40 13.99 18.72
N GLN A 529 -13.80 15.17 18.56
CA GLN A 529 -13.67 15.84 17.27
C GLN A 529 -12.72 15.08 16.34
N LEU A 530 -11.63 14.48 16.85
CA LEU A 530 -10.69 13.71 16.05
C LEU A 530 -10.91 12.21 16.18
N TYR A 531 -11.04 11.66 17.39
CA TYR A 531 -11.18 10.22 17.59
C TYR A 531 -12.64 9.78 17.46
N SER A 532 -12.95 9.09 16.38
CA SER A 532 -14.31 8.65 16.04
C SER A 532 -14.79 7.39 16.80
N GLY A 533 -13.89 6.71 17.54
CA GLY A 533 -14.12 5.37 18.09
C GLY A 533 -13.58 4.24 17.19
N TRP A 534 -13.42 4.48 15.88
CA TRP A 534 -12.70 3.60 14.96
C TRP A 534 -11.22 3.99 14.83
N GLY A 535 -10.93 5.28 14.82
CA GLY A 535 -9.60 5.85 14.66
C GLY A 535 -9.64 7.37 14.69
N VAL A 536 -8.48 7.99 14.52
CA VAL A 536 -8.29 9.43 14.41
C VAL A 536 -8.61 9.85 12.98
N ARG A 537 -9.50 10.84 12.84
CA ARG A 537 -9.88 11.46 11.56
C ARG A 537 -8.75 12.34 11.02
N THR A 538 -8.64 12.44 9.73
CA THR A 538 -7.66 13.31 9.05
C THR A 538 -7.86 14.80 9.38
N LEU A 539 -9.10 15.25 9.54
CA LEU A 539 -9.48 16.60 9.98
C LEU A 539 -10.54 16.50 11.07
N ALA A 540 -10.46 17.39 12.08
CA ALA A 540 -11.40 17.39 13.19
C ALA A 540 -12.80 17.84 12.78
N GLU A 541 -13.80 17.20 13.35
CA GLU A 541 -15.19 17.64 13.27
C GLU A 541 -15.33 19.07 13.80
N GLY A 542 -16.11 19.90 13.09
CA GLY A 542 -16.29 21.31 13.37
C GLY A 542 -15.29 22.24 12.66
N GLN A 543 -14.32 21.71 11.92
CA GLN A 543 -13.49 22.52 11.02
C GLN A 543 -14.23 22.82 9.73
N GLY A 544 -13.97 23.98 9.11
CA GLY A 544 -14.75 24.48 7.98
C GLY A 544 -14.78 23.57 6.73
N ARG A 545 -13.79 22.69 6.56
CA ARG A 545 -13.75 21.71 5.47
C ARG A 545 -14.03 20.27 5.90
N TYR A 546 -14.38 20.05 7.17
CA TYR A 546 -14.65 18.70 7.63
C TYR A 546 -15.76 18.03 6.81
N ASN A 547 -15.43 16.85 6.31
CA ASN A 547 -16.35 15.96 5.62
C ASN A 547 -15.98 14.50 5.96
N PRO A 548 -16.84 13.73 6.67
CA PRO A 548 -16.50 12.36 7.08
C PRO A 548 -16.24 11.40 5.92
N ILE A 549 -16.60 11.78 4.70
CA ILE A 549 -16.27 11.07 3.46
C ILE A 549 -15.35 11.90 2.55
N GLY A 550 -14.69 12.92 3.09
CA GLY A 550 -13.67 13.71 2.35
C GLY A 550 -12.30 13.06 2.47
N TYR A 551 -11.64 12.81 1.35
CA TYR A 551 -10.45 11.97 1.22
C TYR A 551 -9.36 12.25 2.26
N HIS A 552 -8.92 13.51 2.42
CA HIS A 552 -7.97 13.93 3.47
C HIS A 552 -8.56 14.92 4.50
N VAL A 553 -9.89 15.11 4.48
CA VAL A 553 -10.56 16.15 5.28
C VAL A 553 -11.67 15.60 6.18
N GLY A 554 -11.50 14.36 6.68
CA GLY A 554 -12.42 13.77 7.66
C GLY A 554 -12.44 12.24 7.71
N THR A 555 -11.95 11.54 6.70
CA THR A 555 -11.79 10.08 6.68
C THR A 555 -10.76 9.59 7.69
N ILE A 556 -10.74 8.27 7.93
CA ILE A 556 -9.78 7.58 8.79
C ILE A 556 -8.86 6.75 7.91
N TRP A 557 -7.55 6.94 8.08
CA TRP A 557 -6.51 6.22 7.36
C TRP A 557 -5.78 5.26 8.30
N PRO A 558 -5.79 3.96 8.03
CA PRO A 558 -5.12 2.98 8.89
C PRO A 558 -3.63 3.28 9.06
N PHE A 559 -2.93 3.67 7.97
CA PHE A 559 -1.50 3.99 8.05
C PHE A 559 -1.24 5.16 9.00
N ASP A 560 -1.95 6.29 8.85
CA ASP A 560 -1.86 7.49 9.68
C ASP A 560 -2.04 7.12 11.16
N ASN A 561 -3.10 6.35 11.44
CA ASN A 561 -3.42 5.88 12.78
C ASN A 561 -2.35 4.96 13.39
N SER A 562 -1.67 4.14 12.58
CA SER A 562 -0.59 3.28 13.06
C SER A 562 0.62 4.09 13.52
N PHE A 563 0.99 5.17 12.80
CA PHE A 563 2.06 6.08 13.19
C PHE A 563 1.67 6.97 14.35
N ILE A 564 0.40 7.43 14.44
CA ILE A 564 -0.12 8.14 15.61
C ILE A 564 0.00 7.27 16.87
N ALA A 565 -0.44 6.00 16.80
CA ALA A 565 -0.34 5.07 17.92
C ALA A 565 1.12 4.84 18.33
N TRP A 566 2.04 4.65 17.38
CA TRP A 566 3.46 4.52 17.66
C TRP A 566 4.03 5.79 18.30
N GLY A 567 3.66 6.99 17.81
CA GLY A 567 4.05 8.27 18.38
C GLY A 567 3.57 8.45 19.83
N LEU A 568 2.30 8.16 20.11
CA LEU A 568 1.74 8.18 21.46
C LEU A 568 2.51 7.24 22.39
N ARG A 569 2.82 6.03 21.91
CA ARG A 569 3.62 5.05 22.66
C ARG A 569 5.00 5.58 23.02
N ARG A 570 5.71 6.21 22.08
CA ARG A 570 7.06 6.79 22.31
C ARG A 570 7.06 7.89 23.39
N TYR A 571 5.95 8.59 23.57
CA TYR A 571 5.77 9.59 24.64
C TYR A 571 5.17 9.03 25.94
N GLY A 572 4.90 7.71 26.01
CA GLY A 572 4.41 7.01 27.19
C GLY A 572 2.88 6.99 27.34
N PHE A 573 2.11 7.44 26.32
CA PHE A 573 0.65 7.40 26.28
C PHE A 573 0.17 6.02 25.81
N LYS A 574 0.41 5.00 26.66
CA LYS A 574 0.17 3.58 26.32
C LYS A 574 -1.32 3.26 26.13
N GLU A 575 -2.19 3.84 26.94
CA GLU A 575 -3.64 3.58 26.87
C GLU A 575 -4.25 4.19 25.61
N GLU A 576 -3.84 5.39 25.23
CA GLU A 576 -4.28 6.06 24.01
C GLU A 576 -3.83 5.29 22.77
N ALA A 577 -2.58 4.85 22.75
CA ALA A 577 -2.04 4.01 21.68
C ALA A 577 -2.82 2.69 21.54
N ALA A 578 -3.09 2.01 22.65
CA ALA A 578 -3.87 0.78 22.67
C ALA A 578 -5.33 0.98 22.20
N ARG A 579 -5.95 2.13 22.53
CA ARG A 579 -7.31 2.47 22.04
C ARG A 579 -7.35 2.66 20.53
N ILE A 580 -6.36 3.34 19.95
CA ILE A 580 -6.26 3.47 18.48
C ILE A 580 -6.06 2.11 17.85
N ALA A 581 -5.15 1.30 18.38
CA ALA A 581 -4.90 -0.06 17.87
C ALA A 581 -6.19 -0.90 17.89
N ALA A 582 -6.93 -0.90 19.00
CA ALA A 582 -8.20 -1.60 19.09
C ALA A 582 -9.21 -1.12 18.02
N GLY A 583 -9.38 0.18 17.86
CA GLY A 583 -10.34 0.74 16.89
C GLY A 583 -10.04 0.35 15.45
N ILE A 584 -8.78 0.45 15.02
CA ILE A 584 -8.35 0.07 13.65
C ILE A 584 -8.47 -1.44 13.43
N LEU A 585 -8.04 -2.26 14.39
CA LEU A 585 -8.11 -3.71 14.28
C LEU A 585 -9.56 -4.23 14.36
N ASP A 586 -10.44 -3.57 15.14
CA ASP A 586 -11.88 -3.83 15.12
C ASP A 586 -12.49 -3.51 13.75
N ALA A 587 -12.07 -2.39 13.13
CA ALA A 587 -12.55 -2.02 11.79
C ALA A 587 -12.17 -3.06 10.74
N ALA A 588 -10.98 -3.67 10.83
CA ALA A 588 -10.50 -4.68 9.90
C ALA A 588 -11.45 -5.89 9.75
N GLN A 589 -12.20 -6.24 10.81
CA GLN A 589 -13.15 -7.36 10.79
C GLN A 589 -14.30 -7.14 9.78
N PHE A 590 -14.64 -5.88 9.49
CA PHE A 590 -15.69 -5.53 8.52
C PHE A 590 -15.18 -5.48 7.07
N PHE A 591 -13.88 -5.67 6.90
CA PHE A 591 -13.18 -5.70 5.60
C PHE A 591 -12.46 -7.05 5.40
N GLU A 592 -12.97 -8.12 5.97
CA GLU A 592 -12.41 -9.47 5.85
C GLU A 592 -10.93 -9.58 6.26
N GLY A 593 -10.55 -8.78 7.25
CA GLY A 593 -9.18 -8.66 7.73
C GLY A 593 -8.25 -7.78 6.87
N ARG A 594 -8.70 -7.26 5.73
CA ARG A 594 -7.95 -6.37 4.83
C ARG A 594 -8.38 -4.93 5.06
N LEU A 595 -7.52 -4.12 5.67
CA LEU A 595 -7.77 -2.69 5.82
C LEU A 595 -7.67 -1.97 4.47
N PRO A 596 -8.71 -1.20 4.06
CA PRO A 596 -8.63 -0.37 2.85
C PRO A 596 -7.71 0.84 3.08
N GLU A 597 -7.40 1.57 2.02
CA GLU A 597 -6.64 2.82 2.06
C GLU A 597 -7.20 3.79 3.10
N ALA A 598 -8.50 4.04 3.05
CA ALA A 598 -9.23 4.88 3.98
C ALA A 598 -10.69 4.43 4.11
N PHE A 599 -11.36 4.85 5.16
CA PHE A 599 -12.79 4.67 5.36
C PHE A 599 -13.41 5.89 6.03
N GLY A 600 -14.74 5.99 6.01
CA GLY A 600 -15.47 7.16 6.48
C GLY A 600 -15.23 7.48 7.95
N GLY A 601 -15.10 8.78 8.28
CA GLY A 601 -14.83 9.28 9.62
C GLY A 601 -16.05 9.43 10.52
N TYR A 602 -17.13 8.70 10.25
CA TYR A 602 -18.33 8.74 11.08
C TYR A 602 -18.07 8.24 12.50
N PRO A 603 -18.74 8.80 13.53
CA PRO A 603 -18.66 8.28 14.89
C PRO A 603 -19.12 6.81 14.97
N ARG A 604 -18.39 5.98 15.73
CA ARG A 604 -18.74 4.56 15.93
C ARG A 604 -20.13 4.36 16.55
N GLU A 605 -20.57 5.28 17.40
CA GLU A 605 -21.91 5.22 17.97
C GLU A 605 -23.03 5.39 16.93
N LEU A 606 -22.75 6.14 15.86
CA LEU A 606 -23.71 6.40 14.79
C LEU A 606 -23.83 5.21 13.83
N THR A 607 -22.71 4.69 13.32
CA THR A 607 -22.72 3.69 12.23
C THR A 607 -22.62 2.25 12.72
N LYS A 608 -21.96 2.01 13.87
CA LYS A 608 -21.66 0.67 14.42
C LYS A 608 -20.81 -0.23 13.52
N TYR A 609 -20.47 0.22 12.32
CA TYR A 609 -19.55 -0.38 11.36
C TYR A 609 -18.77 0.72 10.62
N PRO A 610 -17.55 0.47 10.14
CA PRO A 610 -16.81 1.43 9.35
C PRO A 610 -17.47 1.59 7.97
N VAL A 611 -17.73 2.84 7.58
CA VAL A 611 -18.32 3.15 6.28
C VAL A 611 -17.24 3.14 5.20
N GLN A 612 -17.45 2.39 4.12
CA GLN A 612 -16.49 2.31 3.03
C GLN A 612 -16.29 3.67 2.35
N TYR A 613 -15.03 3.95 1.95
CA TYR A 613 -14.73 5.06 1.05
C TYR A 613 -14.77 4.54 -0.39
N PRO A 614 -15.53 5.16 -1.31
CA PRO A 614 -15.90 4.53 -2.60
C PRO A 614 -14.72 4.21 -3.52
N THR A 615 -13.68 5.02 -3.50
CA THR A 615 -12.52 4.91 -4.40
C THR A 615 -11.23 4.48 -3.68
N ALA A 616 -11.34 4.03 -2.43
CA ALA A 616 -10.19 3.54 -1.66
C ALA A 616 -9.51 2.37 -2.35
N CYS A 617 -8.20 2.44 -2.45
CA CYS A 617 -7.41 1.29 -2.87
C CYS A 617 -7.51 0.14 -1.86
N SER A 618 -7.58 -1.09 -2.39
CA SER A 618 -7.60 -2.31 -1.59
C SER A 618 -7.09 -3.50 -2.43
N PRO A 619 -5.92 -4.09 -2.09
CA PRO A 619 -5.02 -3.70 -1.01
C PRO A 619 -4.28 -2.37 -1.27
N GLN A 620 -3.88 -1.71 -0.17
CA GLN A 620 -3.02 -0.53 -0.14
C GLN A 620 -1.84 -0.81 0.78
N ALA A 621 -0.60 -0.62 0.32
CA ALA A 621 0.60 -1.10 1.00
C ALA A 621 0.76 -0.56 2.43
N TRP A 622 0.64 0.75 2.63
CA TRP A 622 0.75 1.35 3.95
C TRP A 622 -0.46 1.08 4.88
N SER A 623 -1.64 0.76 4.32
CA SER A 623 -2.77 0.27 5.13
C SER A 623 -2.60 -1.20 5.50
N THR A 624 -2.05 -1.99 4.58
CA THR A 624 -1.63 -3.38 4.80
C THR A 624 -0.51 -3.48 5.85
N GLY A 625 0.42 -2.52 5.86
CA GLY A 625 1.48 -2.42 6.87
C GLY A 625 0.98 -1.94 8.25
N ALA A 626 -0.17 -1.26 8.32
CA ALA A 626 -0.66 -0.68 9.57
C ALA A 626 -0.84 -1.72 10.70
N PRO A 627 -1.46 -2.91 10.51
CA PRO A 627 -1.54 -3.93 11.55
C PRO A 627 -0.17 -4.39 12.08
N LEU A 628 0.84 -4.42 11.21
CA LEU A 628 2.21 -4.80 11.58
C LEU A 628 2.83 -3.75 12.53
N LEU A 629 2.68 -2.45 12.23
CA LEU A 629 3.14 -1.39 13.12
C LEU A 629 2.32 -1.34 14.41
N LEU A 630 1.03 -1.65 14.37
CA LEU A 630 0.21 -1.76 15.58
C LEU A 630 0.65 -2.93 16.46
N LEU A 631 1.04 -4.08 15.90
CA LEU A 631 1.66 -5.19 16.64
C LEU A 631 2.96 -4.75 17.32
N ARG A 632 3.87 -4.09 16.56
CA ARG A 632 5.08 -3.49 17.11
C ARG A 632 4.75 -2.54 18.27
N THR A 633 3.72 -1.70 18.12
CA THR A 633 3.28 -0.72 19.12
C THR A 633 2.70 -1.38 20.36
N MET A 634 1.83 -2.39 20.21
CA MET A 634 1.21 -3.12 21.32
C MET A 634 2.24 -3.91 22.15
N LEU A 635 3.21 -4.52 21.50
CA LEU A 635 4.31 -5.22 22.17
C LEU A 635 5.43 -4.27 22.63
N GLY A 636 5.43 -3.02 22.16
CA GLY A 636 6.44 -2.01 22.50
C GLY A 636 7.84 -2.38 22.04
N LEU A 637 7.95 -2.90 20.82
CA LEU A 637 9.21 -3.36 20.24
C LEU A 637 10.08 -2.20 19.78
N GLU A 638 11.23 -1.99 20.43
CA GLU A 638 12.19 -0.95 20.05
C GLU A 638 13.63 -1.50 20.06
N PRO A 639 14.39 -1.34 18.95
CA PRO A 639 15.79 -1.75 18.90
C PRO A 639 16.64 -0.81 19.76
N LEU A 640 17.43 -1.39 20.69
CA LEU A 640 18.33 -0.64 21.54
C LEU A 640 19.71 -1.33 21.60
N GLY A 641 20.67 -0.81 20.85
CA GLY A 641 21.96 -1.46 20.68
C GLY A 641 21.79 -2.87 20.11
N ASP A 642 22.33 -3.88 20.79
CA ASP A 642 22.31 -5.27 20.33
C ASP A 642 21.10 -6.08 20.85
N HIS A 643 20.10 -5.44 21.44
CA HIS A 643 18.93 -6.13 21.96
C HIS A 643 17.62 -5.44 21.56
N LEU A 644 16.52 -6.18 21.61
CA LEU A 644 15.17 -5.68 21.40
C LEU A 644 14.50 -5.43 22.76
N VAL A 645 14.06 -4.19 22.98
CA VAL A 645 13.20 -3.86 24.12
C VAL A 645 11.80 -4.36 23.84
N VAL A 646 11.18 -5.03 24.82
CA VAL A 646 9.78 -5.48 24.78
C VAL A 646 9.07 -4.87 25.99
N ASP A 647 8.09 -3.98 25.74
CA ASP A 647 7.34 -3.28 26.79
C ASP A 647 5.85 -3.27 26.44
N PRO A 648 5.12 -4.38 26.61
CA PRO A 648 3.77 -4.55 26.10
C PRO A 648 2.74 -3.65 26.76
N ALA A 649 1.76 -3.20 25.97
CA ALA A 649 0.56 -2.52 26.41
C ALA A 649 -0.59 -2.91 25.49
N LEU A 650 -1.33 -3.97 25.85
CA LEU A 650 -2.35 -4.56 25.01
C LEU A 650 -3.71 -3.82 25.18
N PRO A 651 -4.51 -3.72 24.11
CA PRO A 651 -5.90 -3.28 24.21
C PRO A 651 -6.73 -4.18 25.13
N ARG A 652 -7.80 -3.63 25.68
CA ARG A 652 -8.80 -4.44 26.40
C ARG A 652 -9.38 -5.49 25.46
N GLY A 653 -9.51 -6.73 25.95
CA GLY A 653 -10.03 -7.86 25.16
C GLY A 653 -8.94 -8.76 24.60
N ILE A 654 -7.68 -8.32 24.54
CA ILE A 654 -6.53 -9.17 24.21
C ILE A 654 -5.82 -9.51 25.53
N GLY A 655 -6.00 -10.75 26.02
CA GLY A 655 -5.38 -11.24 27.25
C GLY A 655 -3.99 -11.81 27.04
N HIS A 656 -3.70 -12.27 25.81
CA HIS A 656 -2.46 -12.93 25.46
C HIS A 656 -2.06 -12.61 24.01
N LEU A 657 -0.80 -12.21 23.83
CA LEU A 657 -0.20 -11.89 22.53
C LEU A 657 1.26 -12.32 22.53
N GLU A 658 1.63 -13.20 21.62
CA GLU A 658 3.01 -13.62 21.38
C GLU A 658 3.38 -13.37 19.92
N LEU A 659 4.55 -12.78 19.69
CA LEU A 659 5.17 -12.69 18.38
C LEU A 659 6.50 -13.43 18.46
N LEU A 660 6.58 -14.58 17.80
CA LEU A 660 7.68 -15.53 17.89
C LEU A 660 8.63 -15.37 16.70
N ASP A 661 9.89 -15.61 16.95
CA ASP A 661 10.93 -15.69 15.92
C ASP A 661 11.19 -14.35 15.20
N ILE A 662 11.18 -13.23 15.93
CA ILE A 662 11.39 -11.87 15.39
C ILE A 662 12.86 -11.71 14.97
N PRO A 663 13.14 -11.48 13.66
CA PRO A 663 14.49 -11.31 13.16
C PRO A 663 15.06 -9.92 13.51
N GLY A 664 16.37 -9.84 13.74
CA GLY A 664 17.06 -8.58 13.95
C GLY A 664 18.55 -8.78 14.19
N ARG A 665 19.28 -7.69 14.49
CA ARG A 665 20.70 -7.73 14.81
C ARG A 665 21.05 -8.60 16.05
N TRP A 666 20.04 -8.92 16.85
CA TRP A 666 20.10 -9.84 17.99
C TRP A 666 19.92 -11.31 17.62
N GLY A 667 19.79 -11.66 16.34
CA GLY A 667 19.36 -12.96 15.85
C GLY A 667 17.84 -13.06 15.74
N ARG A 668 17.25 -14.13 16.26
CA ARG A 668 15.80 -14.32 16.35
C ARG A 668 15.37 -14.45 17.80
N ILE A 669 14.35 -13.72 18.20
CA ILE A 669 13.83 -13.70 19.58
C ILE A 669 12.31 -13.66 19.60
N ASP A 670 11.73 -14.01 20.76
CA ASP A 670 10.29 -14.00 20.99
C ASP A 670 9.90 -12.81 21.85
N ALA A 671 8.72 -12.23 21.58
CA ALA A 671 8.13 -11.16 22.36
C ALA A 671 6.76 -11.55 22.88
N PHE A 672 6.52 -11.30 24.18
CA PHE A 672 5.31 -11.72 24.88
C PHE A 672 4.60 -10.52 25.50
N GLY A 673 3.27 -10.45 25.34
CA GLY A 673 2.40 -9.49 25.99
C GLY A 673 1.27 -10.18 26.75
N ARG A 674 0.97 -9.69 27.96
CA ARG A 674 -0.20 -10.10 28.72
C ARG A 674 -1.08 -8.89 29.00
N GLY A 675 -2.37 -9.01 28.72
CA GLY A 675 -3.37 -7.99 28.91
C GLY A 675 -4.44 -8.40 29.92
N THR A 676 -5.44 -7.53 30.10
CA THR A 676 -6.61 -7.80 30.93
C THR A 676 -7.76 -8.26 30.06
N VAL A 677 -8.27 -9.46 30.29
CA VAL A 677 -9.51 -9.95 29.69
C VAL A 677 -10.67 -9.38 30.52
N ASP A 678 -11.61 -8.65 29.91
CA ASP A 678 -12.88 -8.36 30.55
C ASP A 678 -13.67 -9.67 30.65
N VAL A 679 -13.58 -10.30 31.78
CA VAL A 679 -14.50 -11.41 32.10
C VAL A 679 -15.88 -10.78 32.32
N GLY A 680 -16.67 -10.73 31.24
CA GLY A 680 -18.07 -10.34 31.31
C GLY A 680 -18.74 -11.13 32.42
N LYS A 681 -19.67 -10.52 33.13
CA LYS A 681 -20.42 -11.04 34.29
C LYS A 681 -21.04 -12.42 34.01
N ALA A 682 -20.21 -13.46 34.02
CA ALA A 682 -20.64 -14.85 34.05
C ALA A 682 -19.71 -15.61 35.01
N GLY A 683 -20.18 -15.85 36.20
CA GLY A 683 -19.60 -16.83 37.13
C GLY A 683 -18.60 -16.26 38.13
N ARG A 684 -19.07 -16.04 39.33
CA ARG A 684 -18.23 -15.90 40.55
C ARG A 684 -17.29 -17.09 40.64
N GLY A 685 -16.00 -16.83 40.65
CA GLY A 685 -14.99 -17.75 41.10
C GLY A 685 -13.83 -18.02 40.16
N ARG A 686 -12.91 -17.05 40.00
CA ARG A 686 -11.51 -17.34 39.74
C ARG A 686 -10.63 -16.25 40.36
N LYS A 687 -9.66 -16.72 41.14
CA LYS A 687 -8.67 -15.92 41.86
C LYS A 687 -7.91 -15.02 40.84
N GLN A 688 -7.74 -13.75 41.19
CA GLN A 688 -6.80 -12.85 40.55
C GLN A 688 -5.41 -13.52 40.46
N LEU A 689 -4.95 -13.75 39.25
CA LEU A 689 -3.53 -14.01 39.00
C LEU A 689 -2.82 -12.66 39.06
N GLY A 690 -1.92 -12.54 40.02
CA GLY A 690 -1.21 -11.32 40.34
C GLY A 690 -0.39 -10.79 39.15
N VAL A 691 -0.40 -9.49 38.99
CA VAL A 691 0.51 -8.71 38.16
C VAL A 691 1.94 -8.96 38.70
N LEU A 692 2.79 -9.57 37.88
CA LEU A 692 4.22 -9.60 38.16
C LEU A 692 4.81 -8.20 37.89
N PRO A 693 5.66 -7.69 38.79
CA PRO A 693 6.31 -6.39 38.60
C PRO A 693 7.25 -6.40 37.40
N ALA A 694 7.27 -5.30 36.65
CA ALA A 694 8.22 -5.06 35.59
C ALA A 694 9.66 -5.13 36.11
N GLY A 695 10.42 -6.10 35.61
CA GLY A 695 11.86 -6.23 35.91
C GLY A 695 12.26 -7.68 36.20
N GLN A 696 12.68 -8.32 35.15
CA GLN A 696 13.74 -9.32 35.06
C GLN A 696 13.48 -10.27 33.87
N ALA A 697 14.03 -9.92 32.72
CA ALA A 697 14.26 -10.90 31.67
C ALA A 697 15.51 -11.67 32.03
N GLU A 698 15.35 -12.87 32.59
CA GLU A 698 16.47 -13.80 32.73
C GLU A 698 16.85 -14.36 31.36
N ALA A 699 18.09 -14.06 30.94
CA ALA A 699 18.76 -14.70 29.84
C ALA A 699 19.02 -16.18 30.16
N GLY A 700 18.12 -17.06 29.73
CA GLY A 700 18.26 -18.50 29.81
C GLY A 700 18.81 -19.08 28.52
N GLY A 701 20.09 -18.87 28.24
CA GLY A 701 20.83 -19.62 27.23
C GLY A 701 20.98 -21.09 27.63
N LYS A 702 20.23 -22.00 26.99
CA LYS A 702 20.60 -23.42 26.95
C LYS A 702 20.81 -23.85 25.50
N ALA A 703 22.09 -23.94 25.13
CA ALA A 703 22.56 -24.68 23.98
C ALA A 703 22.20 -26.18 24.15
N GLY A 704 21.19 -26.63 23.40
CA GLY A 704 20.84 -28.04 23.26
C GLY A 704 21.48 -28.61 22.00
N LYS A 705 22.62 -29.27 22.12
CA LYS A 705 23.18 -30.16 21.10
C LYS A 705 22.14 -31.24 20.77
N ARG A 706 21.67 -31.30 19.54
CA ARG A 706 21.10 -32.52 18.97
C ARG A 706 22.15 -33.20 18.10
N ALA A 707 22.63 -34.34 18.56
CA ALA A 707 23.32 -35.35 17.78
C ALA A 707 22.26 -36.31 17.22
N ARG A 708 22.41 -36.61 15.94
CA ARG A 708 21.81 -37.59 15.03
C ARG A 708 20.53 -37.16 14.33
#